data_64ae5cc9dac88d829f438909ff94812b
#
_entry.id   64ae5cc9dac88d829f438909ff94812b
#
_cell.length_a   1.000
_cell.length_b   1.000
_cell.length_c   1.000
_cell.angle_alpha   90.00
_cell.angle_beta   90.00
_cell.angle_gamma   90.00
#
_symmetry.space_group_name_H-M   'P 1'
#
loop_
_entity.id
_entity.type
_entity.pdbx_description
1 polymer ?
#
loop_
_entity_poly.entity_id
_entity_poly.type
_entity_poly.pdbx_seq_one_letter_code
_entity_poly.pdbx_strand_id
1 'polypeptide(L)'
;MRRISALLTAFLLTLTCLTAMAQTPAGKIDGTIKDENGQPIEAVTITLLQAKDSGRLKETVTSKTGHFTFDNLPTGKYFVTASSVGYSQLYSRVLELGTGRLAQTLPPLVMTGVTTSLHEVAVVGRRPPIEQKPDRTIINVDASPSNTGSTAMDVLEKAPGVTLDKDDNISLKGKQGVQVMIDGKPTYLSAAQLADYLRSLPASAIDQIELMTNPSAKYDAAGNSGIINIKTKKNKLKGFNGNVTLTHTQGVYPKPSGSLNLNYRTGQFNFFLNAGYSHWEGFQVLQINRKYLDADAAQTINSIFQQTTVMRFTNPEANVKFGMDYFLNQKTTLGFVVSGFRNKEQDRSGSNIQLMNPNYQIDSLVYSPNTNNTTWKNGSANLNFRHQYDSAGRELSADLDYVRYSSISDQYFNNLTYSPDNVLLDQSILTGTLPSTINIYTFKTDYTRPLAKGYKLETGIKLSYVNTNNTANYYDVVGTKSNVDTTKTNAFIYRENVNAAYVNMTKQYGKWTVQAGARLENTNYYGHQLGNGLTVINNDSSFSRSYTNLFPTLYLTYQASEKNQFTLNYGRRIDRPAYQDLNPFLFFLDEYTYQAGNPYLQPQYTQNVELSHTYNRSLTTTLNYSYTQNFFTQTFEQSGQATIVRNGNIGVRQNAGVSVSYMLPVAKWWTAVLYSDVNYTKFTGVLYGQDLDVQATTLLVNVNNQFNLAHGWTGELSGFYRTKGVEGQVVVYPLGQGTAAISKKIMKDKASLKLAVRDFLYTNKPHGYIDFQETDATFNNRHDSRQVAMTFTWNFGKPLKGMSGASKKNGGAGEEKSRVKAGGNAN
;
A
#
# COMPACT_ATOMS: atom_id res chain seq x y z
N MET A 1 28.44 -20.79 19.84
CA MET A 1 27.67 -20.54 21.07
C MET A 1 28.35 -19.60 22.09
N ARG A 2 29.64 -19.72 22.41
CA ARG A 2 30.31 -18.82 23.40
C ARG A 2 30.39 -17.32 22.98
N ARG A 3 30.43 -16.99 21.72
CA ARG A 3 30.48 -15.58 21.25
C ARG A 3 29.13 -14.87 21.21
N ILE A 4 28.03 -15.61 21.10
CA ILE A 4 26.66 -15.05 21.13
C ILE A 4 26.22 -14.78 22.57
N SER A 5 26.64 -15.60 23.53
CA SER A 5 26.33 -15.35 24.94
C SER A 5 27.07 -14.11 25.48
N ALA A 6 28.30 -13.82 25.03
CA ALA A 6 29.05 -12.63 25.42
C ALA A 6 28.40 -11.32 24.87
N LEU A 7 27.85 -11.35 23.67
CA LEU A 7 27.11 -10.21 23.08
C LEU A 7 25.76 -10.00 23.78
N LEU A 8 25.07 -11.08 24.14
CA LEU A 8 23.81 -10.97 24.91
C LEU A 8 24.04 -10.45 26.33
N THR A 9 25.14 -10.87 26.97
CA THR A 9 25.52 -10.38 28.33
C THR A 9 25.98 -8.93 28.30
N ALA A 10 26.72 -8.51 27.28
CA ALA A 10 27.09 -7.11 27.06
C ALA A 10 25.85 -6.23 26.75
N PHE A 11 24.89 -6.74 26.00
CA PHE A 11 23.63 -6.05 25.71
C PHE A 11 22.73 -5.96 26.95
N LEU A 12 22.68 -7.00 27.80
CA LEU A 12 21.97 -6.94 29.08
C LEU A 12 22.64 -5.98 30.06
N LEU A 13 23.98 -5.92 30.13
CA LEU A 13 24.69 -4.97 30.99
C LEU A 13 24.52 -3.51 30.55
N THR A 14 24.45 -3.22 29.26
CA THR A 14 24.15 -1.87 28.76
C THR A 14 22.70 -1.47 29.04
N LEU A 15 21.76 -2.44 29.08
CA LEU A 15 20.35 -2.16 29.41
C LEU A 15 20.17 -1.83 30.92
N THR A 16 21.02 -2.38 31.82
CA THR A 16 20.96 -2.08 33.26
C THR A 16 21.60 -0.76 33.63
N CYS A 17 22.52 -0.21 32.85
CA CYS A 17 23.12 1.11 33.09
C CYS A 17 22.22 2.30 32.72
N LEU A 18 21.13 2.07 31.98
CA LEU A 18 20.18 3.13 31.56
C LEU A 18 19.09 3.46 32.60
N THR A 19 19.03 2.76 33.74
CA THR A 19 18.01 2.98 34.78
C THR A 19 18.37 3.99 35.86
N ALA A 20 19.57 4.58 35.83
CA ALA A 20 19.98 5.61 36.79
C ALA A 20 19.79 7.01 36.20
N MET A 21 18.54 7.39 35.87
CA MET A 21 18.20 8.80 35.63
C MET A 21 17.52 9.38 36.87
N ALA A 22 18.13 10.45 37.40
CA ALA A 22 17.69 11.20 38.54
C ALA A 22 16.20 11.56 38.45
N GLN A 23 15.47 11.34 39.55
CA GLN A 23 14.14 11.87 39.75
C GLN A 23 14.22 13.40 39.71
N THR A 24 13.74 14.00 38.63
CA THR A 24 13.55 15.47 38.62
C THR A 24 12.47 15.83 39.63
N PRO A 25 12.68 16.86 40.46
CA PRO A 25 11.69 17.30 41.44
C PRO A 25 10.37 17.62 40.74
N ALA A 26 9.30 16.97 41.18
CA ALA A 26 7.97 17.04 40.56
C ALA A 26 7.23 18.31 41.09
N GLY A 27 6.92 19.21 40.18
CA GLY A 27 6.17 20.42 40.45
C GLY A 27 4.66 20.21 40.50
N LYS A 28 3.95 21.13 41.19
CA LYS A 28 2.49 21.14 41.32
C LYS A 28 1.92 22.52 40.98
N ILE A 29 0.80 22.57 40.27
CA ILE A 29 -0.01 23.77 40.04
C ILE A 29 -1.46 23.46 40.41
N ASP A 30 -2.05 24.26 41.28
CA ASP A 30 -3.46 24.16 41.66
C ASP A 30 -4.17 25.52 41.62
N GLY A 31 -5.50 25.48 41.59
CA GLY A 31 -6.31 26.70 41.55
C GLY A 31 -7.81 26.41 41.64
N THR A 32 -8.61 27.46 41.67
CA THR A 32 -10.08 27.38 41.68
C THR A 32 -10.68 28.26 40.59
N ILE A 33 -11.77 27.83 40.00
CA ILE A 33 -12.57 28.56 39.01
C ILE A 33 -13.91 28.96 39.67
N LYS A 34 -14.28 30.22 39.50
CA LYS A 34 -15.54 30.81 40.00
C LYS A 34 -16.23 31.59 38.89
N ASP A 35 -17.54 31.79 39.02
CA ASP A 35 -18.31 32.73 38.19
C ASP A 35 -18.22 34.17 38.70
N GLU A 36 -18.84 35.11 38.00
CA GLU A 36 -18.89 36.52 38.37
C GLU A 36 -19.57 36.76 39.73
N ASN A 37 -20.40 35.86 40.23
CA ASN A 37 -21.07 35.90 41.51
C ASN A 37 -20.25 35.23 42.63
N GLY A 38 -19.03 34.72 42.32
CA GLY A 38 -18.14 34.08 43.27
C GLY A 38 -18.49 32.59 43.52
N GLN A 39 -19.46 32.00 42.77
CA GLN A 39 -19.82 30.60 42.91
C GLN A 39 -18.83 29.72 42.18
N PRO A 40 -18.46 28.54 42.72
CA PRO A 40 -17.56 27.59 42.02
C PRO A 40 -18.23 26.99 40.81
N ILE A 41 -17.47 26.85 39.70
CA ILE A 41 -17.97 26.23 38.49
C ILE A 41 -17.41 24.81 38.38
N GLU A 42 -18.30 23.79 38.33
CA GLU A 42 -17.95 22.39 38.18
C GLU A 42 -17.74 22.03 36.68
N ALA A 43 -16.91 21.04 36.41
CA ALA A 43 -16.67 20.49 35.06
C ALA A 43 -16.11 21.49 34.03
N VAL A 44 -15.42 22.53 34.49
CA VAL A 44 -14.65 23.42 33.58
C VAL A 44 -13.40 22.68 33.12
N THR A 45 -13.18 22.63 31.82
CA THR A 45 -11.95 22.07 31.26
C THR A 45 -10.78 23.02 31.47
N ILE A 46 -9.76 22.57 32.19
CA ILE A 46 -8.53 23.31 32.48
C ILE A 46 -7.39 22.64 31.67
N THR A 47 -6.74 23.42 30.81
CA THR A 47 -5.60 22.96 30.04
C THR A 47 -4.33 23.69 30.49
N LEU A 48 -3.28 22.93 30.85
CA LEU A 48 -1.96 23.45 31.19
C LEU A 48 -1.11 23.54 29.93
N LEU A 49 -0.56 24.74 29.69
CA LEU A 49 0.23 25.06 28.49
C LEU A 49 1.63 25.55 28.90
N GLN A 50 2.64 25.21 28.04
CA GLN A 50 3.98 25.79 28.19
C GLN A 50 4.02 27.23 27.68
N ALA A 51 4.62 28.15 28.44
CA ALA A 51 4.67 29.56 28.07
C ALA A 51 5.56 29.84 26.84
N LYS A 52 6.49 28.94 26.49
CA LYS A 52 7.46 29.12 25.41
C LYS A 52 6.82 29.00 24.01
N ASP A 53 5.88 28.05 23.84
CA ASP A 53 5.33 27.68 22.55
C ASP A 53 3.81 27.42 22.58
N SER A 54 3.16 27.69 23.73
CA SER A 54 1.76 27.36 24.00
C SER A 54 1.43 25.85 23.77
N GLY A 55 2.43 25.00 23.90
CA GLY A 55 2.27 23.55 23.79
C GLY A 55 1.43 23.01 24.95
N ARG A 56 0.39 22.23 24.65
CA ARG A 56 -0.47 21.57 25.64
C ARG A 56 0.30 20.45 26.35
N LEU A 57 0.37 20.54 27.69
CA LEU A 57 1.08 19.58 28.51
C LEU A 57 0.13 18.60 29.20
N LYS A 58 -0.88 19.11 29.90
CA LYS A 58 -1.87 18.33 30.64
C LYS A 58 -3.26 18.96 30.56
N GLU A 59 -4.28 18.17 30.87
CA GLU A 59 -5.66 18.62 30.95
C GLU A 59 -6.36 17.96 32.13
N THR A 60 -7.20 18.72 32.81
CA THR A 60 -8.03 18.29 33.93
C THR A 60 -9.38 19.00 33.87
N VAL A 61 -10.31 18.60 34.74
CA VAL A 61 -11.60 19.31 34.92
C VAL A 61 -11.76 19.71 36.36
N THR A 62 -12.49 20.84 36.61
CA THR A 62 -12.77 21.29 37.97
C THR A 62 -13.73 20.37 38.68
N SER A 63 -13.49 20.19 39.98
CA SER A 63 -14.39 19.49 40.91
C SER A 63 -15.66 20.28 41.21
N LYS A 64 -16.57 19.75 42.01
CA LYS A 64 -17.78 20.45 42.51
C LYS A 64 -17.50 21.75 43.27
N THR A 65 -16.29 21.90 43.84
CA THR A 65 -15.84 23.10 44.49
C THR A 65 -15.07 24.05 43.57
N GLY A 66 -15.09 23.78 42.26
CA GLY A 66 -14.34 24.57 41.26
C GLY A 66 -12.83 24.38 41.30
N HIS A 67 -12.32 23.42 42.09
CA HIS A 67 -10.89 23.18 42.29
C HIS A 67 -10.31 22.28 41.19
N PHE A 68 -9.08 22.58 40.74
CA PHE A 68 -8.27 21.79 39.83
C PHE A 68 -6.84 21.69 40.31
N THR A 69 -6.13 20.61 39.89
CA THR A 69 -4.72 20.39 40.19
C THR A 69 -4.00 19.70 39.04
N PHE A 70 -2.73 20.08 38.86
CA PHE A 70 -1.76 19.39 37.98
C PHE A 70 -0.54 19.00 38.81
N ASP A 71 -0.31 17.72 38.97
CA ASP A 71 0.83 17.15 39.69
C ASP A 71 1.88 16.62 38.71
N ASN A 72 3.10 16.39 39.23
CA ASN A 72 4.23 15.82 38.47
C ASN A 72 4.59 16.67 37.22
N LEU A 73 4.82 17.98 37.47
CA LEU A 73 5.24 18.91 36.43
C LEU A 73 6.76 19.10 36.47
N PRO A 74 7.46 19.11 35.35
CA PRO A 74 8.87 19.51 35.29
C PRO A 74 9.02 21.00 35.62
N THR A 75 10.23 21.42 36.00
CA THR A 75 10.54 22.85 36.14
C THR A 75 10.39 23.57 34.80
N GLY A 76 9.75 24.77 34.82
CA GLY A 76 9.45 25.48 33.58
C GLY A 76 8.45 26.65 33.82
N LYS A 77 8.13 27.35 32.71
CA LYS A 77 7.11 28.40 32.69
C LYS A 77 5.83 27.89 32.07
N TYR A 78 4.71 28.08 32.78
CA TYR A 78 3.40 27.55 32.41
C TYR A 78 2.32 28.62 32.52
N PHE A 79 1.19 28.42 31.88
CA PHE A 79 -0.06 29.09 32.13
C PHE A 79 -1.22 28.11 31.92
N VAL A 80 -2.35 28.38 32.52
CA VAL A 80 -3.56 27.58 32.38
C VAL A 80 -4.61 28.30 31.57
N THR A 81 -5.37 27.58 30.80
CA THR A 81 -6.60 28.08 30.19
C THR A 81 -7.79 27.32 30.76
N ALA A 82 -8.87 28.07 31.02
CA ALA A 82 -10.14 27.49 31.46
C ALA A 82 -11.20 27.70 30.37
N SER A 83 -11.96 26.64 30.06
CA SER A 83 -13.03 26.65 29.04
C SER A 83 -14.26 25.91 29.55
N SER A 84 -15.43 26.54 29.42
CA SER A 84 -16.73 25.92 29.74
C SER A 84 -17.83 26.51 28.84
N VAL A 85 -18.87 25.71 28.58
CA VAL A 85 -20.01 26.14 27.76
C VAL A 85 -20.76 27.26 28.46
N GLY A 86 -20.96 28.36 27.73
CA GLY A 86 -21.65 29.55 28.27
C GLY A 86 -20.74 30.58 28.97
N TYR A 87 -19.43 30.35 29.02
CA TYR A 87 -18.45 31.28 29.59
C TYR A 87 -17.37 31.65 28.57
N SER A 88 -16.78 32.85 28.71
CA SER A 88 -15.61 33.26 27.93
C SER A 88 -14.39 32.46 28.36
N GLN A 89 -13.55 32.09 27.38
CA GLN A 89 -12.29 31.41 27.65
C GLN A 89 -11.37 32.31 28.47
N LEU A 90 -10.81 31.75 29.53
CA LEU A 90 -9.97 32.47 30.47
C LEU A 90 -8.53 31.99 30.37
N TYR A 91 -7.56 32.90 30.52
CA TYR A 91 -6.12 32.63 30.58
C TYR A 91 -5.56 33.09 31.91
N SER A 92 -4.72 32.28 32.56
CA SER A 92 -3.97 32.67 33.73
C SER A 92 -2.74 33.49 33.36
N ARG A 93 -2.15 34.16 34.34
CA ARG A 93 -0.77 34.65 34.25
C ARG A 93 0.21 33.48 34.09
N VAL A 94 1.39 33.77 33.56
CA VAL A 94 2.49 32.80 33.47
C VAL A 94 2.98 32.48 34.88
N LEU A 95 3.11 31.16 35.17
CA LEU A 95 3.63 30.58 36.41
C LEU A 95 5.01 30.00 36.14
N GLU A 96 5.95 30.19 37.05
CA GLU A 96 7.29 29.64 36.93
C GLU A 96 7.54 28.60 38.04
N LEU A 97 7.73 27.36 37.68
CA LEU A 97 8.17 26.29 38.57
C LEU A 97 9.70 26.16 38.49
N GLY A 98 10.39 26.45 39.56
CA GLY A 98 11.86 26.33 39.66
C GLY A 98 12.28 25.48 40.86
N THR A 99 13.59 25.22 40.99
CA THR A 99 14.16 24.36 42.05
C THR A 99 13.87 24.81 43.48
N GLY A 100 13.56 26.07 43.70
CA GLY A 100 13.13 26.64 44.99
C GLY A 100 11.62 26.86 45.11
N ARG A 101 10.82 26.59 44.10
CA ARG A 101 9.37 26.86 44.08
C ARG A 101 8.64 25.83 43.27
N LEU A 102 8.48 24.66 43.85
CA LEU A 102 7.88 23.48 43.18
C LEU A 102 6.34 23.44 43.26
N ALA A 103 5.69 24.23 44.13
CA ALA A 103 4.25 24.30 44.20
C ALA A 103 3.79 25.77 43.96
N GLN A 104 2.76 25.92 43.13
CA GLN A 104 2.12 27.21 42.81
C GLN A 104 0.61 27.08 42.86
N THR A 105 -0.03 27.91 43.73
CA THR A 105 -1.49 28.04 43.76
C THR A 105 -1.89 29.32 43.06
N LEU A 106 -2.77 29.17 42.06
CA LEU A 106 -3.37 30.32 41.36
C LEU A 106 -4.42 30.97 42.27
N PRO A 107 -4.50 32.33 42.27
CA PRO A 107 -5.66 32.99 42.86
C PRO A 107 -6.93 32.51 42.17
N PRO A 108 -8.11 32.59 42.81
CA PRO A 108 -9.36 32.23 42.18
C PRO A 108 -9.53 32.94 40.82
N LEU A 109 -9.71 32.17 39.78
CA LEU A 109 -9.90 32.61 38.39
C LEU A 109 -11.39 32.77 38.14
N VAL A 110 -11.84 33.97 37.69
CA VAL A 110 -13.24 34.27 37.47
C VAL A 110 -13.58 34.19 35.99
N MET A 111 -14.53 33.33 35.63
CA MET A 111 -15.06 33.21 34.26
C MET A 111 -16.31 34.08 34.09
N THR A 112 -16.34 34.88 33.02
CA THR A 112 -17.49 35.73 32.67
C THR A 112 -18.46 35.00 31.76
N GLY A 113 -19.76 35.09 32.07
CA GLY A 113 -20.82 34.51 31.23
C GLY A 113 -20.94 35.27 29.90
N VAL A 114 -21.11 34.54 28.78
CA VAL A 114 -21.30 35.14 27.45
C VAL A 114 -22.70 34.86 26.95
N THR A 115 -23.44 35.95 26.69
CA THR A 115 -24.81 35.92 26.14
C THR A 115 -24.86 35.99 24.60
N THR A 116 -23.71 36.00 23.94
CA THR A 116 -23.65 36.09 22.47
C THR A 116 -23.06 34.83 21.83
N SER A 117 -23.59 34.44 20.64
CA SER A 117 -23.18 33.25 19.87
C SER A 117 -21.68 33.18 19.67
N LEU A 118 -21.08 32.13 20.25
CA LEU A 118 -19.67 31.82 20.15
C LEU A 118 -19.25 31.58 18.68
N HIS A 119 -18.39 32.44 18.17
CA HIS A 119 -17.45 32.04 17.15
C HIS A 119 -16.37 31.20 17.85
N GLU A 120 -16.48 29.91 17.68
CA GLU A 120 -15.53 28.92 18.21
C GLU A 120 -14.12 29.20 17.67
N VAL A 121 -13.28 29.82 18.50
CA VAL A 121 -11.82 29.78 18.26
C VAL A 121 -11.32 28.42 18.74
N ALA A 122 -11.45 27.45 17.89
CA ALA A 122 -10.80 26.17 18.10
C ALA A 122 -9.28 26.38 18.04
N VAL A 123 -8.61 26.32 19.18
CA VAL A 123 -7.15 26.12 19.22
C VAL A 123 -6.91 24.70 18.71
N VAL A 124 -6.80 24.57 17.40
CA VAL A 124 -6.45 23.30 16.76
C VAL A 124 -4.96 23.07 17.03
N GLY A 125 -4.65 22.27 18.05
CA GLY A 125 -3.30 21.73 18.19
C GLY A 125 -2.91 21.09 16.86
N ARG A 126 -1.90 21.62 16.17
CA ARG A 126 -1.45 21.05 14.89
C ARG A 126 -0.98 19.62 15.15
N ARG A 127 -1.65 18.64 14.54
CA ARG A 127 -1.19 17.25 14.55
C ARG A 127 0.22 17.21 13.93
N PRO A 128 1.14 16.40 14.48
CA PRO A 128 2.42 16.23 13.82
C PRO A 128 2.22 15.62 12.43
N PRO A 129 3.02 15.98 11.42
CA PRO A 129 2.91 15.42 10.08
C PRO A 129 3.02 13.88 10.07
N ILE A 130 3.85 13.33 10.94
CA ILE A 130 4.00 11.88 11.13
C ILE A 130 3.78 11.56 12.61
N GLU A 131 2.97 10.53 12.86
CA GLU A 131 2.70 10.00 14.21
C GLU A 131 2.97 8.50 14.22
N GLN A 132 3.77 8.05 15.20
CA GLN A 132 4.07 6.63 15.36
C GLN A 132 3.11 6.00 16.37
N LYS A 133 2.38 4.97 15.95
CA LYS A 133 1.57 4.09 16.81
C LYS A 133 2.25 2.72 16.95
N PRO A 134 1.87 1.88 17.93
CA PRO A 134 2.48 0.57 18.09
C PRO A 134 2.46 -0.32 16.85
N ASP A 135 1.35 -0.32 16.13
CA ASP A 135 1.09 -1.18 14.97
C ASP A 135 1.16 -0.44 13.62
N ARG A 136 1.40 0.89 13.61
CA ARG A 136 1.38 1.69 12.37
C ARG A 136 2.08 3.03 12.48
N THR A 137 2.57 3.51 11.36
CA THR A 137 2.96 4.91 11.17
C THR A 137 1.79 5.67 10.53
N ILE A 138 1.41 6.80 11.12
CA ILE A 138 0.32 7.65 10.62
C ILE A 138 0.92 8.90 9.99
N ILE A 139 0.55 9.19 8.77
CA ILE A 139 0.87 10.43 8.06
C ILE A 139 -0.40 11.29 8.06
N ASN A 140 -0.35 12.42 8.77
CA ASN A 140 -1.44 13.38 8.83
C ASN A 140 -1.35 14.32 7.62
N VAL A 141 -2.22 14.12 6.64
CA VAL A 141 -2.11 14.76 5.31
C VAL A 141 -2.23 16.28 5.39
N ASP A 142 -3.15 16.79 6.20
CA ASP A 142 -3.35 18.23 6.38
C ASP A 142 -2.21 18.91 7.15
N ALA A 143 -1.40 18.16 7.87
CA ALA A 143 -0.30 18.71 8.65
C ALA A 143 0.87 19.19 7.77
N SER A 144 0.93 18.72 6.52
CA SER A 144 1.95 19.11 5.54
C SER A 144 1.37 20.07 4.51
N PRO A 145 1.73 21.36 4.53
CA PRO A 145 1.24 22.35 3.56
C PRO A 145 1.52 22.00 2.10
N SER A 146 2.59 21.25 1.84
CA SER A 146 2.96 20.75 0.50
C SER A 146 1.98 19.74 -0.09
N ASN A 147 1.08 19.18 0.72
CA ASN A 147 0.03 18.29 0.26
C ASN A 147 -1.17 19.04 -0.34
N THR A 148 -1.22 20.37 -0.20
CA THR A 148 -2.27 21.18 -0.83
C THR A 148 -2.14 21.13 -2.35
N GLY A 149 -3.21 20.72 -3.04
CA GLY A 149 -3.21 20.54 -4.48
C GLY A 149 -2.49 19.26 -4.95
N SER A 150 -2.01 18.43 -4.03
CA SER A 150 -1.44 17.10 -4.32
C SER A 150 -2.53 16.03 -4.40
N THR A 151 -2.20 14.89 -4.97
CA THR A 151 -3.03 13.69 -5.02
C THR A 151 -2.65 12.73 -3.90
N ALA A 152 -3.44 11.67 -3.69
CA ALA A 152 -3.10 10.60 -2.76
C ALA A 152 -1.77 9.93 -3.14
N MET A 153 -1.51 9.76 -4.43
CA MET A 153 -0.26 9.20 -4.93
C MET A 153 0.93 10.09 -4.58
N ASP A 154 0.82 11.40 -4.80
CA ASP A 154 1.87 12.35 -4.42
C ASP A 154 2.18 12.33 -2.91
N VAL A 155 1.17 12.10 -2.07
CA VAL A 155 1.35 11.97 -0.61
C VAL A 155 2.03 10.65 -0.26
N LEU A 156 1.69 9.56 -0.95
CA LEU A 156 2.33 8.25 -0.75
C LEU A 156 3.78 8.25 -1.20
N GLU A 157 4.11 8.85 -2.32
CA GLU A 157 5.50 9.01 -2.80
C GLU A 157 6.38 9.73 -1.76
N LYS A 158 5.79 10.61 -0.96
CA LYS A 158 6.46 11.34 0.13
C LYS A 158 6.48 10.58 1.45
N ALA A 159 5.75 9.48 1.54
CA ALA A 159 5.60 8.72 2.76
C ALA A 159 6.88 7.93 3.09
N PRO A 160 7.33 7.93 4.36
CA PRO A 160 8.53 7.22 4.75
C PRO A 160 8.46 5.73 4.44
N GLY A 161 9.43 5.21 3.69
CA GLY A 161 9.52 3.80 3.33
C GLY A 161 8.58 3.36 2.22
N VAL A 162 7.79 4.24 1.64
CA VAL A 162 7.01 3.95 0.43
C VAL A 162 7.84 4.28 -0.79
N THR A 163 7.87 3.38 -1.75
CA THR A 163 8.53 3.57 -3.05
C THR A 163 7.61 3.06 -4.15
N LEU A 164 7.73 3.67 -5.32
CA LEU A 164 7.06 3.22 -6.54
C LEU A 164 8.09 2.61 -7.48
N ASP A 165 7.74 1.52 -8.11
CA ASP A 165 8.53 0.99 -9.21
C ASP A 165 8.13 1.65 -10.56
N LYS A 166 8.73 1.17 -11.66
CA LYS A 166 8.46 1.67 -13.02
C LYS A 166 6.99 1.55 -13.45
N ASP A 167 6.27 0.60 -12.88
CA ASP A 167 4.89 0.27 -13.20
C ASP A 167 3.91 0.85 -12.17
N ASP A 168 4.40 1.80 -11.35
CA ASP A 168 3.66 2.42 -10.24
C ASP A 168 3.22 1.43 -9.14
N ASN A 169 3.84 0.24 -9.08
CA ASN A 169 3.61 -0.67 -7.97
C ASN A 169 4.16 -0.08 -6.68
N ILE A 170 3.33 -0.09 -5.67
CA ILE A 170 3.70 0.46 -4.37
C ILE A 170 4.44 -0.59 -3.56
N SER A 171 5.63 -0.23 -3.09
CA SER A 171 6.42 -1.03 -2.16
C SER A 171 6.50 -0.35 -0.80
N LEU A 172 6.61 -1.12 0.27
CA LEU A 172 6.79 -0.62 1.63
C LEU A 172 8.07 -1.22 2.23
N LYS A 173 9.03 -0.35 2.58
CA LYS A 173 10.36 -0.73 3.08
C LYS A 173 11.05 -1.75 2.16
N GLY A 174 11.07 -1.47 0.86
CA GLY A 174 11.69 -2.31 -0.16
C GLY A 174 10.98 -3.64 -0.44
N LYS A 175 9.81 -3.90 0.16
CA LYS A 175 9.03 -5.12 -0.06
C LYS A 175 7.84 -4.84 -0.97
N GLN A 176 7.72 -5.56 -2.07
CA GLN A 176 6.57 -5.52 -3.00
C GLN A 176 5.36 -6.29 -2.45
N GLY A 177 4.18 -6.11 -3.03
CA GLY A 177 2.97 -6.82 -2.61
C GLY A 177 2.28 -6.17 -1.39
N VAL A 178 2.36 -4.84 -1.30
CA VAL A 178 1.67 -4.06 -0.28
C VAL A 178 0.18 -3.98 -0.59
N GLN A 179 -0.65 -4.30 0.38
CA GLN A 179 -2.09 -4.13 0.24
C GLN A 179 -2.50 -2.67 0.51
N VAL A 180 -3.04 -1.98 -0.49
CA VAL A 180 -3.56 -0.62 -0.30
C VAL A 180 -5.05 -0.66 0.02
N MET A 181 -5.44 0.06 1.05
CA MET A 181 -6.81 0.18 1.53
C MET A 181 -7.27 1.64 1.53
N ILE A 182 -8.53 1.87 1.24
CA ILE A 182 -9.20 3.16 1.42
C ILE A 182 -10.27 2.98 2.51
N ASP A 183 -10.17 3.76 3.58
CA ASP A 183 -11.06 3.66 4.75
C ASP A 183 -11.12 2.25 5.36
N GLY A 184 -10.00 1.51 5.30
CA GLY A 184 -9.92 0.13 5.75
C GLY A 184 -10.53 -0.89 4.76
N LYS A 185 -10.91 -0.47 3.56
CA LYS A 185 -11.34 -1.34 2.46
C LYS A 185 -10.22 -1.43 1.44
N PRO A 186 -9.78 -2.62 1.06
CA PRO A 186 -8.84 -2.80 -0.03
C PRO A 186 -9.36 -2.16 -1.32
N THR A 187 -8.47 -1.58 -2.09
CA THR A 187 -8.83 -0.82 -3.30
C THR A 187 -9.30 -1.71 -4.43
N TYR A 188 -8.84 -2.97 -4.45
CA TYR A 188 -9.24 -4.00 -5.42
C TYR A 188 -8.89 -3.67 -6.87
N LEU A 189 -7.95 -2.79 -7.05
CA LEU A 189 -7.45 -2.32 -8.33
C LEU A 189 -6.12 -3.02 -8.62
N SER A 190 -5.81 -3.25 -9.89
CA SER A 190 -4.44 -3.58 -10.31
C SER A 190 -3.48 -2.45 -9.92
N ALA A 191 -2.19 -2.69 -10.00
CA ALA A 191 -1.20 -1.67 -9.65
C ALA A 191 -1.39 -0.39 -10.47
N ALA A 192 -1.57 -0.50 -11.80
CA ALA A 192 -1.80 0.64 -12.68
C ALA A 192 -3.13 1.36 -12.35
N GLN A 193 -4.21 0.62 -12.18
CA GLN A 193 -5.52 1.17 -11.80
C GLN A 193 -5.50 1.84 -10.42
N LEU A 194 -4.77 1.25 -9.47
CA LEU A 194 -4.57 1.81 -8.15
C LEU A 194 -3.81 3.13 -8.25
N ALA A 195 -2.76 3.17 -9.05
CA ALA A 195 -1.99 4.37 -9.32
C ALA A 195 -2.87 5.49 -9.89
N ASP A 196 -3.68 5.19 -10.89
CA ASP A 196 -4.60 6.15 -11.51
C ASP A 196 -5.68 6.61 -10.52
N TYR A 197 -6.26 5.67 -9.76
CA TYR A 197 -7.22 6.01 -8.71
C TYR A 197 -6.58 6.91 -7.64
N LEU A 198 -5.37 6.60 -7.18
CA LEU A 198 -4.66 7.41 -6.19
C LEU A 198 -4.25 8.78 -6.75
N ARG A 199 -3.95 8.88 -8.04
CA ARG A 199 -3.74 10.16 -8.74
C ARG A 199 -5.04 10.95 -8.90
N SER A 200 -6.19 10.28 -8.99
CA SER A 200 -7.50 10.93 -9.04
C SER A 200 -8.00 11.36 -7.67
N LEU A 201 -7.51 10.76 -6.57
CA LEU A 201 -7.93 11.08 -5.22
C LEU A 201 -7.13 12.28 -4.68
N PRO A 202 -7.75 13.47 -4.50
CA PRO A 202 -7.02 14.64 -4.03
C PRO A 202 -6.62 14.48 -2.56
N ALA A 203 -5.43 14.95 -2.20
CA ALA A 203 -4.94 14.96 -0.83
C ALA A 203 -5.89 15.70 0.13
N SER A 204 -6.61 16.71 -0.36
CA SER A 204 -7.63 17.44 0.41
C SER A 204 -8.80 16.57 0.87
N ALA A 205 -9.05 15.44 0.22
CA ALA A 205 -10.06 14.45 0.62
C ALA A 205 -9.53 13.43 1.64
N ILE A 206 -8.22 13.43 1.93
CA ILE A 206 -7.58 12.47 2.83
C ILE A 206 -7.38 13.10 4.21
N ASP A 207 -7.74 12.37 5.27
CA ASP A 207 -7.46 12.74 6.65
C ASP A 207 -6.05 12.28 7.05
N GLN A 208 -5.75 11.00 6.82
CA GLN A 208 -4.47 10.39 7.18
C GLN A 208 -4.16 9.16 6.33
N ILE A 209 -2.89 8.81 6.23
CA ILE A 209 -2.41 7.56 5.67
C ILE A 209 -1.77 6.74 6.78
N GLU A 210 -2.17 5.49 6.94
CA GLU A 210 -1.63 4.55 7.91
C GLU A 210 -0.74 3.53 7.19
N LEU A 211 0.54 3.47 7.56
CA LEU A 211 1.50 2.48 7.06
C LEU A 211 1.68 1.41 8.12
N MET A 212 1.37 0.17 7.79
CA MET A 212 1.45 -1.00 8.68
C MET A 212 2.33 -2.07 8.06
N THR A 213 3.56 -2.20 8.49
CA THR A 213 4.49 -3.24 8.00
C THR A 213 4.13 -4.62 8.54
N ASN A 214 3.66 -4.67 9.79
CA ASN A 214 3.14 -5.87 10.45
C ASN A 214 1.71 -5.57 10.95
N PRO A 215 0.65 -5.70 10.13
CA PRO A 215 -0.72 -5.43 10.56
C PRO A 215 -1.18 -6.36 11.68
N SER A 216 -2.03 -5.87 12.60
CA SER A 216 -2.55 -6.65 13.72
C SER A 216 -3.48 -7.80 13.25
N ALA A 217 -3.76 -8.76 14.13
CA ALA A 217 -4.61 -9.94 13.85
C ALA A 217 -6.03 -9.60 13.34
N LYS A 218 -6.49 -8.36 13.52
CA LYS A 218 -7.75 -7.82 12.98
C LYS A 218 -7.78 -7.79 11.46
N TYR A 219 -6.62 -7.59 10.83
CA TYR A 219 -6.47 -7.58 9.38
C TYR A 219 -6.27 -9.01 8.87
N ASP A 220 -6.57 -9.23 7.60
CA ASP A 220 -6.31 -10.51 6.95
C ASP A 220 -4.83 -10.88 7.08
N ALA A 221 -4.54 -12.18 7.25
CA ALA A 221 -3.17 -12.65 7.37
C ALA A 221 -2.37 -12.50 6.06
N ALA A 222 -3.05 -12.22 4.94
CA ALA A 222 -2.44 -11.99 3.65
C ALA A 222 -1.67 -10.67 3.55
N GLY A 223 -0.67 -10.63 2.65
CA GLY A 223 0.20 -9.49 2.37
C GLY A 223 1.48 -9.50 3.20
N ASN A 224 2.55 -10.04 2.65
CA ASN A 224 3.85 -10.18 3.31
C ASN A 224 4.53 -8.84 3.58
N SER A 225 4.19 -7.80 2.83
CA SER A 225 4.83 -6.49 2.85
C SER A 225 4.08 -5.45 3.66
N GLY A 226 2.89 -5.81 4.17
CA GLY A 226 2.10 -4.94 5.00
C GLY A 226 0.91 -4.28 4.32
N ILE A 227 0.35 -3.28 4.98
CA ILE A 227 -0.87 -2.57 4.56
C ILE A 227 -0.61 -1.06 4.55
N ILE A 228 -1.06 -0.40 3.49
CA ILE A 228 -1.22 1.06 3.43
C ILE A 228 -2.71 1.36 3.48
N ASN A 229 -3.17 2.04 4.51
CA ASN A 229 -4.57 2.39 4.66
C ASN A 229 -4.79 3.90 4.56
N ILE A 230 -5.38 4.36 3.48
CA ILE A 230 -5.72 5.76 3.24
C ILE A 230 -7.08 6.03 3.86
N LYS A 231 -7.13 6.90 4.84
CA LYS A 231 -8.38 7.34 5.47
C LYS A 231 -8.86 8.65 4.86
N THR A 232 -10.04 8.62 4.29
CA THR A 232 -10.68 9.80 3.73
C THR A 232 -11.34 10.64 4.80
N LYS A 233 -11.37 11.96 4.60
CA LYS A 233 -12.13 12.87 5.45
C LYS A 233 -13.61 12.56 5.36
N LYS A 234 -14.26 12.45 6.50
CA LYS A 234 -15.71 12.30 6.57
C LYS A 234 -16.34 13.62 6.94
N ASN A 235 -17.08 14.18 6.01
CA ASN A 235 -17.79 15.44 6.24
C ASN A 235 -19.05 15.18 7.10
N LYS A 236 -19.05 15.76 8.30
CA LYS A 236 -20.27 15.78 9.16
C LYS A 236 -21.15 16.99 8.87
N LEU A 237 -20.71 17.93 8.04
CA LEU A 237 -21.48 19.12 7.68
C LEU A 237 -22.58 18.75 6.67
N LYS A 238 -23.80 19.22 6.92
CA LYS A 238 -24.90 19.10 5.95
C LYS A 238 -24.61 19.97 4.73
N GLY A 239 -24.97 19.49 3.54
CA GLY A 239 -24.84 20.18 2.27
C GLY A 239 -23.99 19.43 1.24
N PHE A 240 -23.67 20.14 0.18
CA PHE A 240 -22.97 19.63 -1.00
C PHE A 240 -21.51 20.10 -1.02
N ASN A 241 -20.61 19.20 -1.38
CA ASN A 241 -19.21 19.50 -1.66
C ASN A 241 -18.66 18.50 -2.67
N GLY A 242 -17.59 18.90 -3.33
CA GLY A 242 -16.93 18.03 -4.29
C GLY A 242 -15.64 18.64 -4.83
N ASN A 243 -15.00 17.87 -5.70
CA ASN A 243 -13.87 18.34 -6.49
C ASN A 243 -13.91 17.73 -7.89
N VAL A 244 -13.31 18.46 -8.82
CA VAL A 244 -12.94 18.00 -10.16
C VAL A 244 -11.43 18.09 -10.27
N THR A 245 -10.80 17.05 -10.77
CA THR A 245 -9.37 17.05 -11.12
C THR A 245 -9.22 16.65 -12.58
N LEU A 246 -8.49 17.46 -13.34
CA LEU A 246 -8.14 17.21 -14.73
C LEU A 246 -6.63 17.17 -14.83
N THR A 247 -6.09 16.13 -15.45
CA THR A 247 -4.64 15.97 -15.65
C THR A 247 -4.38 15.67 -17.13
N HIS A 248 -3.42 16.37 -17.70
CA HIS A 248 -2.81 16.00 -18.97
C HIS A 248 -1.34 15.67 -18.72
N THR A 249 -0.98 14.42 -18.99
CA THR A 249 0.42 13.96 -18.92
C THR A 249 0.90 13.71 -20.34
N GLN A 250 2.05 14.28 -20.68
CA GLN A 250 2.72 14.11 -21.96
C GLN A 250 4.06 13.40 -21.75
N GLY A 251 4.15 12.15 -22.19
CA GLY A 251 5.38 11.44 -22.45
C GLY A 251 5.66 11.45 -23.95
N VAL A 252 6.06 10.33 -24.53
CA VAL A 252 6.01 10.13 -25.98
C VAL A 252 4.57 10.18 -26.45
N TYR A 253 3.66 9.58 -25.71
CA TYR A 253 2.22 9.59 -25.98
C TYR A 253 1.45 10.38 -24.93
N PRO A 254 0.29 10.99 -25.30
CA PRO A 254 -0.56 11.72 -24.38
C PRO A 254 -1.34 10.79 -23.45
N LYS A 255 -1.50 11.21 -22.17
CA LYS A 255 -2.18 10.45 -21.12
C LYS A 255 -3.15 11.36 -20.36
N PRO A 256 -4.29 11.75 -20.96
CA PRO A 256 -5.30 12.56 -20.29
C PRO A 256 -6.06 11.74 -19.24
N SER A 257 -6.37 12.37 -18.11
CA SER A 257 -7.25 11.79 -17.09
C SER A 257 -8.13 12.86 -16.43
N GLY A 258 -9.29 12.43 -15.93
CA GLY A 258 -10.21 13.28 -15.21
C GLY A 258 -10.94 12.53 -14.11
N SER A 259 -11.21 13.21 -13.00
CA SER A 259 -12.00 12.65 -11.92
C SER A 259 -12.97 13.66 -11.32
N LEU A 260 -14.10 13.14 -10.85
CA LEU A 260 -15.17 13.85 -10.15
C LEU A 260 -15.45 13.15 -8.84
N ASN A 261 -15.38 13.91 -7.74
CA ASN A 261 -15.76 13.41 -6.42
C ASN A 261 -16.85 14.32 -5.87
N LEU A 262 -17.99 13.75 -5.51
CA LEU A 262 -19.14 14.44 -4.94
C LEU A 262 -19.54 13.84 -3.62
N ASN A 263 -19.95 14.69 -2.68
CA ASN A 263 -20.57 14.26 -1.44
C ASN A 263 -21.75 15.19 -1.11
N TYR A 264 -22.87 14.58 -0.78
CA TYR A 264 -24.08 15.31 -0.40
C TYR A 264 -24.68 14.71 0.86
N ARG A 265 -24.76 15.52 1.93
CA ARG A 265 -25.32 15.14 3.21
C ARG A 265 -26.58 15.92 3.53
N THR A 266 -27.68 15.22 3.73
CA THR A 266 -28.98 15.79 4.07
C THR A 266 -29.70 14.92 5.08
N GLY A 267 -30.22 15.49 6.16
CA GLY A 267 -30.89 14.74 7.21
C GLY A 267 -30.05 13.59 7.75
N GLN A 268 -30.60 12.40 7.68
CA GLN A 268 -29.98 11.14 8.10
C GLN A 268 -29.19 10.45 6.98
N PHE A 269 -29.10 11.05 5.78
CA PHE A 269 -28.44 10.44 4.63
C PHE A 269 -27.16 11.17 4.27
N ASN A 270 -26.15 10.40 3.83
CA ASN A 270 -24.96 10.88 3.19
C ASN A 270 -24.74 10.09 1.90
N PHE A 271 -24.80 10.77 0.77
CA PHE A 271 -24.53 10.20 -0.54
C PHE A 271 -23.13 10.61 -0.98
N PHE A 272 -22.42 9.71 -1.64
CA PHE A 272 -21.13 10.02 -2.26
C PHE A 272 -21.01 9.36 -3.62
N LEU A 273 -20.41 10.07 -4.56
CA LEU A 273 -20.09 9.61 -5.91
C LEU A 273 -18.62 9.90 -6.20
N ASN A 274 -17.92 8.90 -6.68
CA ASN A 274 -16.59 9.06 -7.27
C ASN A 274 -16.67 8.50 -8.69
N ALA A 275 -16.25 9.27 -9.67
CA ALA A 275 -16.18 8.84 -11.07
C ALA A 275 -14.84 9.29 -11.64
N GLY A 276 -14.21 8.43 -12.43
CA GLY A 276 -12.94 8.69 -13.06
C GLY A 276 -12.89 8.15 -14.48
N TYR A 277 -12.13 8.81 -15.32
CA TYR A 277 -11.74 8.34 -16.62
C TYR A 277 -10.26 8.65 -16.83
N SER A 278 -9.51 7.67 -17.33
CA SER A 278 -8.12 7.85 -17.76
C SER A 278 -7.93 7.19 -19.13
N HIS A 279 -7.08 7.78 -19.94
CA HIS A 279 -6.57 7.18 -21.16
C HIS A 279 -5.05 7.15 -21.05
N TRP A 280 -4.51 5.96 -20.84
CA TRP A 280 -3.08 5.77 -20.76
C TRP A 280 -2.57 5.16 -22.07
N GLU A 281 -1.55 5.76 -22.64
CA GLU A 281 -0.87 5.26 -23.82
C GLU A 281 0.63 5.37 -23.60
N GLY A 282 1.37 4.31 -23.92
CA GLY A 282 2.81 4.26 -23.69
C GLY A 282 3.51 3.25 -24.61
N PHE A 283 4.81 3.20 -24.50
CA PHE A 283 5.64 2.21 -25.18
C PHE A 283 6.63 1.55 -24.22
N GLN A 284 7.07 0.37 -24.63
CA GLN A 284 8.18 -0.35 -24.02
C GLN A 284 9.05 -0.92 -25.14
N VAL A 285 10.37 -0.87 -24.97
CA VAL A 285 11.32 -1.55 -25.81
C VAL A 285 12.11 -2.51 -24.93
N LEU A 286 11.89 -3.78 -25.12
CA LEU A 286 12.57 -4.86 -24.41
C LEU A 286 13.61 -5.50 -25.33
N GLN A 287 14.86 -5.52 -24.88
CA GLN A 287 15.96 -6.21 -25.53
C GLN A 287 16.37 -7.38 -24.64
N ILE A 288 16.47 -8.57 -25.22
CA ILE A 288 16.90 -9.79 -24.54
C ILE A 288 18.04 -10.39 -25.39
N ASN A 289 19.15 -10.70 -24.73
CA ASN A 289 20.19 -11.54 -25.30
C ASN A 289 20.28 -12.77 -24.43
N ARG A 290 20.11 -13.94 -25.01
CA ARG A 290 20.11 -15.24 -24.30
C ARG A 290 21.05 -16.19 -25.01
N LYS A 291 21.86 -16.90 -24.24
CA LYS A 291 22.63 -18.03 -24.70
C LYS A 291 21.98 -19.29 -24.14
N TYR A 292 21.70 -20.21 -25.00
CA TYR A 292 21.25 -21.55 -24.62
C TYR A 292 22.51 -22.41 -24.45
N LEU A 293 22.67 -22.95 -23.24
CA LEU A 293 23.81 -23.76 -22.88
C LEU A 293 23.38 -25.24 -22.89
N ASP A 294 24.31 -26.11 -23.25
CA ASP A 294 24.09 -27.56 -23.12
C ASP A 294 24.13 -27.93 -21.64
N ALA A 295 23.34 -28.91 -21.24
CA ALA A 295 23.28 -29.45 -19.88
C ALA A 295 24.55 -30.23 -19.47
N ASP A 296 25.59 -30.20 -20.28
CA ASP A 296 26.87 -30.82 -19.98
C ASP A 296 27.69 -30.04 -18.95
N ALA A 297 28.72 -30.69 -18.38
CA ALA A 297 29.58 -30.03 -17.36
C ALA A 297 30.41 -28.86 -17.92
N ALA A 298 30.52 -28.73 -19.24
CA ALA A 298 31.25 -27.66 -19.90
C ALA A 298 30.38 -26.43 -20.18
N GLN A 299 29.03 -26.57 -20.07
CA GLN A 299 28.06 -25.52 -20.40
C GLN A 299 28.37 -24.86 -21.76
N THR A 300 28.59 -25.66 -22.76
CA THR A 300 28.91 -25.15 -24.10
C THR A 300 27.72 -24.41 -24.69
N ILE A 301 27.97 -23.33 -25.41
CA ILE A 301 26.91 -22.57 -26.07
C ILE A 301 26.37 -23.43 -27.23
N ASN A 302 25.09 -23.75 -27.18
CA ASN A 302 24.38 -24.47 -28.24
C ASN A 302 23.84 -23.50 -29.29
N SER A 303 23.15 -22.44 -28.83
CA SER A 303 22.59 -21.41 -29.71
C SER A 303 22.50 -20.06 -28.99
N ILE A 304 22.37 -19.00 -29.76
CA ILE A 304 22.25 -17.64 -29.25
C ILE A 304 20.97 -17.03 -29.79
N PHE A 305 20.23 -16.39 -28.89
CA PHE A 305 18.96 -15.74 -29.16
C PHE A 305 19.08 -14.26 -28.85
N GLN A 306 18.87 -13.41 -29.84
CA GLN A 306 18.82 -11.97 -29.67
C GLN A 306 17.45 -11.45 -30.11
N GLN A 307 16.78 -10.77 -29.19
CA GLN A 307 15.42 -10.26 -29.40
C GLN A 307 15.35 -8.77 -29.11
N THR A 308 14.65 -8.04 -29.95
CA THR A 308 14.18 -6.68 -29.68
C THR A 308 12.69 -6.62 -29.92
N THR A 309 11.93 -6.41 -28.85
CA THR A 309 10.47 -6.27 -28.90
C THR A 309 10.11 -4.80 -28.64
N VAL A 310 9.36 -4.21 -29.57
CA VAL A 310 8.73 -2.90 -29.40
C VAL A 310 7.26 -3.10 -29.11
N MET A 311 6.80 -2.64 -27.95
CA MET A 311 5.42 -2.76 -27.49
C MET A 311 4.79 -1.37 -27.39
N ARG A 312 3.55 -1.23 -27.83
CA ARG A 312 2.72 -0.06 -27.62
C ARG A 312 1.43 -0.46 -26.93
N PHE A 313 1.15 0.20 -25.83
CA PHE A 313 0.00 -0.07 -24.98
C PHE A 313 -0.99 1.10 -25.07
N THR A 314 -2.28 0.78 -25.20
CA THR A 314 -3.36 1.75 -25.09
C THR A 314 -4.38 1.23 -24.10
N ASN A 315 -4.66 1.99 -23.04
CA ASN A 315 -5.44 1.52 -21.92
C ASN A 315 -6.45 2.58 -21.43
N PRO A 316 -7.60 2.76 -22.13
CA PRO A 316 -8.72 3.57 -21.64
C PRO A 316 -9.44 2.86 -20.49
N GLU A 317 -9.59 3.55 -19.36
CA GLU A 317 -10.28 3.07 -18.17
C GLU A 317 -11.36 4.05 -17.73
N ALA A 318 -12.49 3.52 -17.33
CA ALA A 318 -13.56 4.25 -16.66
C ALA A 318 -13.95 3.54 -15.36
N ASN A 319 -14.07 4.29 -14.27
CA ASN A 319 -14.52 3.77 -12.99
C ASN A 319 -15.62 4.63 -12.38
N VAL A 320 -16.48 3.99 -11.59
CA VAL A 320 -17.53 4.66 -10.84
C VAL A 320 -17.74 3.97 -9.51
N LYS A 321 -17.92 4.76 -8.44
CA LYS A 321 -18.29 4.29 -7.10
C LYS A 321 -19.37 5.20 -6.56
N PHE A 322 -20.51 4.63 -6.24
CA PHE A 322 -21.61 5.30 -5.58
C PHE A 322 -21.88 4.65 -4.23
N GLY A 323 -22.20 5.44 -3.23
CA GLY A 323 -22.59 4.91 -1.95
C GLY A 323 -23.52 5.84 -1.17
N MET A 324 -24.20 5.23 -0.21
CA MET A 324 -25.11 5.90 0.71
C MET A 324 -24.85 5.40 2.13
N ASP A 325 -24.78 6.33 3.09
CA ASP A 325 -24.84 6.03 4.51
C ASP A 325 -26.19 6.54 5.06
N TYR A 326 -26.92 5.67 5.71
CA TYR A 326 -28.14 5.98 6.44
C TYR A 326 -27.85 5.95 7.95
N PHE A 327 -27.89 7.12 8.58
CA PHE A 327 -27.72 7.26 10.02
C PHE A 327 -29.06 7.04 10.72
N LEU A 328 -29.38 5.78 11.03
CA LEU A 328 -30.64 5.39 11.70
C LEU A 328 -30.80 6.18 13.01
N ASN A 329 -29.69 6.37 13.74
CA ASN A 329 -29.56 7.23 14.90
C ASN A 329 -28.07 7.61 15.08
N GLN A 330 -27.73 8.31 16.18
CA GLN A 330 -26.36 8.74 16.45
C GLN A 330 -25.37 7.56 16.62
N LYS A 331 -25.87 6.38 16.98
CA LYS A 331 -25.09 5.17 17.28
C LYS A 331 -25.09 4.14 16.16
N THR A 332 -26.07 4.18 15.26
CA THR A 332 -26.26 3.13 14.23
C THR A 332 -26.20 3.72 12.84
N THR A 333 -25.37 3.12 12.00
CA THR A 333 -25.25 3.45 10.58
C THR A 333 -25.41 2.19 9.75
N LEU A 334 -26.27 2.28 8.74
CA LEU A 334 -26.36 1.32 7.64
C LEU A 334 -25.73 1.96 6.41
N GLY A 335 -24.97 1.22 5.66
CA GLY A 335 -24.32 1.73 4.45
C GLY A 335 -24.47 0.75 3.31
N PHE A 336 -24.57 1.32 2.12
CA PHE A 336 -24.57 0.60 0.85
C PHE A 336 -23.57 1.23 -0.09
N VAL A 337 -22.77 0.41 -0.77
CA VAL A 337 -21.79 0.88 -1.75
C VAL A 337 -21.84 -0.03 -2.97
N VAL A 338 -21.96 0.57 -4.15
CA VAL A 338 -21.72 -0.11 -5.43
C VAL A 338 -20.55 0.54 -6.14
N SER A 339 -19.74 -0.28 -6.80
CA SER A 339 -18.68 0.23 -7.66
C SER A 339 -18.50 -0.68 -8.86
N GLY A 340 -17.95 -0.09 -9.91
CA GLY A 340 -17.56 -0.82 -11.10
C GLY A 340 -16.48 -0.09 -11.87
N PHE A 341 -15.72 -0.86 -12.63
CA PHE A 341 -14.83 -0.31 -13.63
C PHE A 341 -14.91 -1.09 -14.94
N ARG A 342 -14.51 -0.44 -16.00
CA ARG A 342 -14.25 -1.05 -17.29
C ARG A 342 -12.92 -0.53 -17.82
N ASN A 343 -12.06 -1.46 -18.17
CA ASN A 343 -10.78 -1.22 -18.81
C ASN A 343 -10.77 -1.92 -20.16
N LYS A 344 -10.20 -1.30 -21.19
CA LYS A 344 -10.01 -1.91 -22.51
C LYS A 344 -8.54 -1.73 -22.90
N GLU A 345 -7.74 -2.73 -22.62
CA GLU A 345 -6.33 -2.75 -22.94
C GLU A 345 -6.12 -3.26 -24.36
N GLN A 346 -5.30 -2.56 -25.13
CA GLN A 346 -4.86 -2.97 -26.44
C GLN A 346 -3.34 -2.90 -26.48
N ASP A 347 -2.72 -4.06 -26.64
CA ASP A 347 -1.28 -4.21 -26.77
C ASP A 347 -0.95 -4.59 -28.21
N ARG A 348 -0.02 -3.85 -28.78
CA ARG A 348 0.56 -4.16 -30.08
C ARG A 348 2.05 -4.30 -29.89
N SER A 349 2.60 -5.44 -30.26
CA SER A 349 4.04 -5.69 -30.18
C SER A 349 4.58 -6.16 -31.53
N GLY A 350 5.84 -5.85 -31.76
CA GLY A 350 6.61 -6.39 -32.86
C GLY A 350 7.95 -6.85 -32.35
N SER A 351 8.20 -8.16 -32.40
CA SER A 351 9.46 -8.79 -31.99
C SER A 351 10.30 -9.09 -33.21
N ASN A 352 11.57 -8.60 -33.19
CA ASN A 352 12.59 -9.03 -34.15
C ASN A 352 13.56 -9.94 -33.39
N ILE A 353 13.69 -11.16 -33.84
CA ILE A 353 14.47 -12.22 -33.21
C ILE A 353 15.51 -12.72 -34.18
N GLN A 354 16.74 -12.86 -33.72
CA GLN A 354 17.84 -13.49 -34.44
C GLN A 354 18.25 -14.76 -33.70
N LEU A 355 18.13 -15.90 -34.35
CA LEU A 355 18.68 -17.16 -33.89
C LEU A 355 20.05 -17.36 -34.56
N MET A 356 21.05 -17.64 -33.73
CA MET A 356 22.44 -17.75 -34.17
C MET A 356 23.05 -19.05 -33.65
N ASN A 357 23.98 -19.59 -34.41
CA ASN A 357 24.84 -20.65 -33.94
C ASN A 357 25.90 -20.16 -32.91
N PRO A 358 26.67 -21.05 -32.28
CA PRO A 358 27.72 -20.69 -31.32
C PRO A 358 28.79 -19.71 -31.85
N ASN A 359 28.94 -19.65 -33.16
CA ASN A 359 29.92 -18.78 -33.85
C ASN A 359 29.32 -17.38 -34.20
N TYR A 360 28.13 -17.06 -33.64
CA TYR A 360 27.40 -15.81 -33.92
C TYR A 360 26.96 -15.63 -35.38
N GLN A 361 26.86 -16.70 -36.12
CA GLN A 361 26.30 -16.70 -37.49
C GLN A 361 24.78 -16.86 -37.38
N ILE A 362 24.05 -16.07 -38.11
CA ILE A 362 22.58 -16.09 -38.11
C ILE A 362 22.12 -17.37 -38.83
N ASP A 363 21.34 -18.18 -38.13
CA ASP A 363 20.69 -19.36 -38.69
C ASP A 363 19.29 -19.06 -39.21
N SER A 364 18.55 -18.21 -38.48
CA SER A 364 17.22 -17.74 -38.88
C SER A 364 16.86 -16.38 -38.25
N LEU A 365 15.94 -15.69 -38.90
CA LEU A 365 15.35 -14.44 -38.45
C LEU A 365 13.86 -14.67 -38.21
N VAL A 366 13.33 -14.25 -37.07
CA VAL A 366 11.88 -14.34 -36.81
C VAL A 366 11.34 -12.94 -36.56
N TYR A 367 10.27 -12.61 -37.26
CA TYR A 367 9.48 -11.40 -37.05
C TYR A 367 8.08 -11.80 -36.55
N SER A 368 7.72 -11.29 -35.34
CA SER A 368 6.44 -11.65 -34.67
C SER A 368 5.64 -10.37 -34.36
N PRO A 369 4.79 -9.91 -35.30
CA PRO A 369 3.82 -8.87 -35.01
C PRO A 369 2.61 -9.48 -34.28
N ASN A 370 2.36 -9.02 -33.06
CA ASN A 370 1.32 -9.56 -32.19
C ASN A 370 0.35 -8.47 -31.75
N THR A 371 -0.90 -8.85 -31.52
CA THR A 371 -1.93 -7.97 -30.96
C THR A 371 -2.68 -8.71 -29.87
N ASN A 372 -2.85 -8.07 -28.72
CA ASN A 372 -3.67 -8.56 -27.63
C ASN A 372 -4.68 -7.47 -27.24
N ASN A 373 -5.98 -7.80 -27.31
CA ASN A 373 -7.07 -6.92 -26.94
C ASN A 373 -7.78 -7.51 -25.72
N THR A 374 -7.58 -6.91 -24.56
CA THR A 374 -8.21 -7.39 -23.32
C THR A 374 -9.24 -6.40 -22.81
N THR A 375 -10.45 -6.87 -22.57
CA THR A 375 -11.49 -6.08 -21.91
C THR A 375 -11.74 -6.63 -20.51
N TRP A 376 -11.49 -5.82 -19.49
CA TRP A 376 -11.81 -6.11 -18.11
C TRP A 376 -13.01 -5.34 -17.63
N LYS A 377 -13.89 -6.01 -16.89
CA LYS A 377 -15.05 -5.41 -16.22
C LYS A 377 -15.11 -5.89 -14.78
N ASN A 378 -15.45 -5.00 -13.87
CA ASN A 378 -15.71 -5.34 -12.48
C ASN A 378 -17.03 -4.69 -12.04
N GLY A 379 -17.79 -5.43 -11.25
CA GLY A 379 -18.92 -4.91 -10.51
C GLY A 379 -18.84 -5.38 -9.05
N SER A 380 -19.08 -4.50 -8.09
CA SER A 380 -19.12 -4.88 -6.68
C SER A 380 -20.26 -4.19 -5.94
N ALA A 381 -20.83 -4.90 -4.95
CA ALA A 381 -21.82 -4.40 -4.01
C ALA A 381 -21.37 -4.74 -2.58
N ASN A 382 -21.49 -3.78 -1.67
CA ASN A 382 -21.22 -3.95 -0.25
C ASN A 382 -22.38 -3.41 0.56
N LEU A 383 -22.87 -4.21 1.51
CA LEU A 383 -23.75 -3.78 2.58
C LEU A 383 -22.95 -3.74 3.87
N ASN A 384 -23.05 -2.66 4.61
CA ASN A 384 -22.32 -2.51 5.86
C ASN A 384 -23.23 -1.99 6.98
N PHE A 385 -23.01 -2.54 8.16
CA PHE A 385 -23.67 -2.20 9.40
C PHE A 385 -22.63 -1.77 10.42
N ARG A 386 -22.94 -0.75 11.21
CA ARG A 386 -22.14 -0.33 12.34
C ARG A 386 -23.04 0.13 13.47
N HIS A 387 -22.77 -0.39 14.68
CA HIS A 387 -23.45 0.03 15.90
C HIS A 387 -22.42 0.36 16.98
N GLN A 388 -22.50 1.57 17.51
CA GLN A 388 -21.70 2.04 18.63
C GLN A 388 -22.57 2.01 19.89
N TYR A 389 -22.26 1.11 20.81
CA TYR A 389 -23.06 0.89 22.02
C TYR A 389 -22.93 2.07 23.00
N ASP A 390 -21.73 2.63 23.15
CA ASP A 390 -21.40 3.67 24.12
C ASP A 390 -20.31 4.62 23.63
N SER A 391 -20.05 5.67 24.40
CA SER A 391 -18.99 6.64 24.13
C SER A 391 -17.59 6.11 24.49
N ALA A 392 -17.47 5.03 25.26
CA ALA A 392 -16.20 4.39 25.61
C ALA A 392 -15.57 3.66 24.41
N GLY A 393 -16.31 3.44 23.33
CA GLY A 393 -15.83 2.83 22.09
C GLY A 393 -16.17 1.37 21.91
N ARG A 394 -17.21 0.85 22.62
CA ARG A 394 -17.77 -0.46 22.35
C ARG A 394 -18.54 -0.41 21.04
N GLU A 395 -18.15 -1.26 20.09
CA GLU A 395 -18.61 -1.18 18.70
C GLU A 395 -18.74 -2.58 18.09
N LEU A 396 -19.80 -2.76 17.31
CA LEU A 396 -20.01 -3.89 16.41
C LEU A 396 -20.08 -3.38 14.98
N SER A 397 -19.36 -4.01 14.07
CA SER A 397 -19.49 -3.78 12.63
C SER A 397 -19.65 -5.11 11.89
N ALA A 398 -20.40 -5.09 10.79
CA ALA A 398 -20.56 -6.21 9.89
C ALA A 398 -20.56 -5.72 8.44
N ASP A 399 -19.96 -6.50 7.55
CA ASP A 399 -19.85 -6.23 6.11
C ASP A 399 -20.26 -7.50 5.35
N LEU A 400 -21.05 -7.31 4.30
CA LEU A 400 -21.39 -8.32 3.31
C LEU A 400 -20.98 -7.79 1.93
N ASP A 401 -20.12 -8.52 1.24
CA ASP A 401 -19.62 -8.13 -0.06
C ASP A 401 -19.91 -9.18 -1.13
N TYR A 402 -20.29 -8.71 -2.31
CA TYR A 402 -20.29 -9.46 -3.57
C TYR A 402 -19.45 -8.74 -4.59
N VAL A 403 -18.58 -9.48 -5.30
CA VAL A 403 -17.74 -8.93 -6.36
C VAL A 403 -17.70 -9.88 -7.53
N ARG A 404 -17.89 -9.34 -8.72
CA ARG A 404 -17.72 -10.07 -9.99
C ARG A 404 -16.69 -9.38 -10.85
N TYR A 405 -15.72 -10.16 -11.33
CA TYR A 405 -14.82 -9.78 -12.42
C TYR A 405 -15.18 -10.59 -13.65
N SER A 406 -15.06 -9.99 -14.81
CA SER A 406 -15.08 -10.69 -16.09
C SER A 406 -14.05 -10.08 -17.02
N SER A 407 -13.33 -10.92 -17.75
CA SER A 407 -12.42 -10.48 -18.80
C SER A 407 -12.63 -11.33 -20.06
N ILE A 408 -12.31 -10.74 -21.19
CA ILE A 408 -12.13 -11.43 -22.45
C ILE A 408 -10.85 -10.86 -23.04
N SER A 409 -9.91 -11.76 -23.39
CA SER A 409 -8.68 -11.43 -24.09
C SER A 409 -8.70 -12.09 -25.47
N ASP A 410 -8.65 -11.27 -26.52
CA ASP A 410 -8.54 -11.73 -27.90
C ASP A 410 -7.11 -11.49 -28.38
N GLN A 411 -6.43 -12.58 -28.71
CA GLN A 411 -5.02 -12.64 -29.05
C GLN A 411 -4.83 -13.00 -30.52
N TYR A 412 -3.88 -12.35 -31.17
CA TYR A 412 -3.43 -12.67 -32.52
C TYR A 412 -1.91 -12.66 -32.55
N PHE A 413 -1.31 -13.78 -32.91
CA PHE A 413 0.11 -13.97 -33.08
C PHE A 413 0.38 -14.39 -34.52
N ASN A 414 1.37 -13.75 -35.15
CA ASN A 414 1.81 -14.09 -36.49
C ASN A 414 3.34 -14.18 -36.50
N ASN A 415 3.87 -15.37 -36.50
CA ASN A 415 5.30 -15.63 -36.52
C ASN A 415 5.76 -15.92 -37.97
N LEU A 416 6.70 -15.12 -38.42
CA LEU A 416 7.28 -15.21 -39.75
C LEU A 416 8.76 -15.55 -39.62
N THR A 417 9.14 -16.75 -40.06
CA THR A 417 10.51 -17.25 -40.02
C THR A 417 11.19 -17.10 -41.38
N TYR A 418 12.34 -16.44 -41.39
CA TYR A 418 13.11 -16.17 -42.59
C TYR A 418 14.49 -16.85 -42.53
N SER A 419 15.05 -17.21 -43.68
CA SER A 419 16.46 -17.54 -43.81
C SER A 419 17.34 -16.30 -43.55
N PRO A 420 18.67 -16.48 -43.36
CA PRO A 420 19.61 -15.36 -43.29
C PRO A 420 19.56 -14.41 -44.52
N ASP A 421 19.16 -14.95 -45.66
CA ASP A 421 19.02 -14.17 -46.93
C ASP A 421 17.61 -13.54 -47.08
N ASN A 422 16.84 -13.45 -46.00
CA ASN A 422 15.47 -12.89 -45.98
C ASN A 422 14.44 -13.62 -46.86
N VAL A 423 14.62 -14.90 -47.07
CA VAL A 423 13.60 -15.74 -47.75
C VAL A 423 12.65 -16.30 -46.69
N LEU A 424 11.35 -16.09 -46.86
CA LEU A 424 10.35 -16.65 -45.95
C LEU A 424 10.37 -18.17 -45.98
N LEU A 425 10.65 -18.81 -44.83
CA LEU A 425 10.73 -20.26 -44.64
C LEU A 425 9.41 -20.81 -44.08
N ASP A 426 8.82 -20.11 -43.11
CA ASP A 426 7.61 -20.54 -42.44
C ASP A 426 6.75 -19.36 -41.97
N GLN A 427 5.46 -19.58 -41.84
CA GLN A 427 4.51 -18.66 -41.21
C GLN A 427 3.55 -19.45 -40.33
N SER A 428 3.52 -19.11 -39.04
CA SER A 428 2.59 -19.66 -38.06
C SER A 428 1.66 -18.54 -37.55
N ILE A 429 0.35 -18.78 -37.68
CA ILE A 429 -0.65 -17.84 -37.16
C ILE A 429 -1.48 -18.55 -36.09
N LEU A 430 -1.43 -18.02 -34.88
CA LEU A 430 -2.20 -18.47 -33.72
C LEU A 430 -3.19 -17.38 -33.30
N THR A 431 -4.45 -17.75 -33.11
CA THR A 431 -5.45 -16.86 -32.51
C THR A 431 -5.99 -17.45 -31.21
N GLY A 432 -6.30 -16.60 -30.24
CA GLY A 432 -6.83 -17.04 -28.96
C GLY A 432 -7.95 -16.15 -28.46
N THR A 433 -8.98 -16.77 -27.87
CA THR A 433 -10.03 -16.06 -27.11
C THR A 433 -10.13 -16.66 -25.73
N LEU A 434 -9.81 -15.83 -24.72
CA LEU A 434 -9.64 -16.28 -23.34
C LEU A 434 -10.64 -15.56 -22.40
N PRO A 435 -11.88 -16.06 -22.28
CA PRO A 435 -12.84 -15.55 -21.30
C PRO A 435 -12.49 -16.04 -19.89
N SER A 436 -12.60 -15.13 -18.92
CA SER A 436 -12.41 -15.42 -17.51
C SER A 436 -13.48 -14.74 -16.67
N THR A 437 -13.95 -15.43 -15.62
CA THR A 437 -14.92 -14.91 -14.67
C THR A 437 -14.51 -15.27 -13.24
N ILE A 438 -14.53 -14.31 -12.32
CA ILE A 438 -14.24 -14.51 -10.91
C ILE A 438 -15.37 -13.92 -10.08
N ASN A 439 -16.01 -14.76 -9.24
CA ASN A 439 -17.04 -14.32 -8.30
C ASN A 439 -16.52 -14.48 -6.87
N ILE A 440 -16.67 -13.43 -6.05
CA ILE A 440 -16.21 -13.38 -4.67
C ILE A 440 -17.37 -13.00 -3.76
N TYR A 441 -17.58 -13.78 -2.71
CA TYR A 441 -18.57 -13.55 -1.67
C TYR A 441 -17.88 -13.51 -0.33
N THR A 442 -18.10 -12.46 0.47
CA THR A 442 -17.51 -12.40 1.82
C THR A 442 -18.50 -11.87 2.84
N PHE A 443 -18.38 -12.42 4.03
CA PHE A 443 -19.02 -11.91 5.23
C PHE A 443 -17.94 -11.68 6.29
N LYS A 444 -17.94 -10.50 6.91
CA LYS A 444 -17.02 -10.16 7.99
C LYS A 444 -17.76 -9.45 9.11
N THR A 445 -17.42 -9.78 10.37
CA THR A 445 -17.89 -9.02 11.52
C THR A 445 -16.77 -8.79 12.51
N ASP A 446 -16.71 -7.58 13.08
CA ASP A 446 -15.73 -7.15 14.06
C ASP A 446 -16.44 -6.59 15.29
N TYR A 447 -16.03 -7.02 16.48
CA TYR A 447 -16.47 -6.51 17.75
C TYR A 447 -15.31 -5.91 18.53
N THR A 448 -15.46 -4.68 18.97
CA THR A 448 -14.47 -3.95 19.79
C THR A 448 -15.09 -3.66 21.15
N ARG A 449 -14.36 -3.98 22.22
CA ARG A 449 -14.80 -3.73 23.59
C ARG A 449 -13.65 -3.18 24.44
N PRO A 450 -13.72 -1.92 24.89
CA PRO A 450 -12.91 -1.45 26.00
C PRO A 450 -13.31 -2.20 27.27
N LEU A 451 -12.32 -2.68 28.00
CA LEU A 451 -12.48 -3.42 29.25
C LEU A 451 -11.94 -2.59 30.41
N ALA A 452 -12.26 -3.01 31.65
CA ALA A 452 -11.72 -2.38 32.85
C ALA A 452 -10.17 -2.36 32.85
N LYS A 453 -9.60 -1.45 33.64
CA LYS A 453 -8.14 -1.28 33.81
C LYS A 453 -7.36 -0.99 32.51
N GLY A 454 -8.01 -0.35 31.50
CA GLY A 454 -7.37 0.11 30.26
C GLY A 454 -7.08 -1.00 29.24
N TYR A 455 -7.67 -2.19 29.38
CA TYR A 455 -7.63 -3.21 28.34
C TYR A 455 -8.59 -2.87 27.20
N LYS A 456 -8.23 -3.21 25.98
CA LYS A 456 -9.08 -3.16 24.79
C LYS A 456 -9.08 -4.51 24.11
N LEU A 457 -10.23 -5.14 24.00
CA LEU A 457 -10.44 -6.38 23.25
C LEU A 457 -11.02 -6.07 21.88
N GLU A 458 -10.46 -6.68 20.85
CA GLU A 458 -11.01 -6.73 19.49
C GLU A 458 -11.10 -8.20 19.05
N THR A 459 -12.24 -8.62 18.53
CA THR A 459 -12.46 -9.98 18.03
C THR A 459 -13.35 -9.94 16.82
N GLY A 460 -13.28 -10.93 15.97
CA GLY A 460 -14.11 -11.01 14.78
C GLY A 460 -13.95 -12.31 14.02
N ILE A 461 -14.83 -12.48 13.04
CA ILE A 461 -14.83 -13.61 12.10
C ILE A 461 -14.92 -13.10 10.67
N LYS A 462 -14.38 -13.88 9.75
CA LYS A 462 -14.49 -13.68 8.30
C LYS A 462 -14.75 -15.01 7.63
N LEU A 463 -15.70 -15.01 6.69
CA LEU A 463 -16.05 -16.12 5.81
C LEU A 463 -15.91 -15.61 4.38
N SER A 464 -15.22 -16.34 3.52
CA SER A 464 -15.10 -15.97 2.12
C SER A 464 -15.24 -17.20 1.22
N TYR A 465 -15.81 -16.99 0.05
CA TYR A 465 -15.94 -17.98 -0.99
C TYR A 465 -15.63 -17.33 -2.34
N VAL A 466 -14.74 -17.97 -3.09
CA VAL A 466 -14.33 -17.55 -4.43
C VAL A 466 -14.57 -18.69 -5.42
N ASN A 467 -15.10 -18.33 -6.57
CA ASN A 467 -15.26 -19.25 -7.70
C ASN A 467 -14.75 -18.57 -8.97
N THR A 468 -13.80 -19.22 -9.64
CA THR A 468 -13.26 -18.78 -10.93
C THR A 468 -13.62 -19.77 -12.01
N ASN A 469 -13.87 -19.24 -13.21
CA ASN A 469 -14.07 -20.05 -14.41
C ASN A 469 -13.28 -19.40 -15.54
N ASN A 470 -12.32 -20.14 -16.08
CA ASN A 470 -11.41 -19.66 -17.10
C ASN A 470 -11.49 -20.65 -18.27
N THR A 471 -11.47 -20.12 -19.49
CA THR A 471 -11.38 -20.91 -20.72
C THR A 471 -10.30 -20.28 -21.60
N ALA A 472 -9.55 -21.11 -22.30
CA ALA A 472 -8.64 -20.70 -23.36
C ALA A 472 -9.02 -21.45 -24.63
N ASN A 473 -9.44 -20.74 -25.64
CA ASN A 473 -9.77 -21.29 -26.96
C ASN A 473 -8.71 -20.80 -27.95
N TYR A 474 -7.84 -21.70 -28.39
CA TYR A 474 -6.78 -21.40 -29.36
C TYR A 474 -7.06 -22.07 -30.70
N TYR A 475 -6.68 -21.38 -31.76
CA TYR A 475 -6.89 -21.81 -33.13
C TYR A 475 -5.63 -21.55 -33.95
N ASP A 476 -5.12 -22.59 -34.62
CA ASP A 476 -4.14 -22.45 -35.68
C ASP A 476 -4.82 -22.03 -36.98
N VAL A 477 -4.32 -20.98 -37.60
CA VAL A 477 -4.88 -20.41 -38.84
C VAL A 477 -4.00 -20.80 -40.02
N VAL A 478 -4.55 -21.63 -40.92
CA VAL A 478 -3.88 -22.07 -42.15
C VAL A 478 -4.68 -21.54 -43.35
N GLY A 479 -4.13 -20.58 -44.05
CA GLY A 479 -4.83 -19.86 -45.10
C GLY A 479 -6.07 -19.13 -44.59
N THR A 480 -7.27 -19.54 -44.98
CA THR A 480 -8.54 -19.01 -44.53
C THR A 480 -9.26 -19.85 -43.46
N LYS A 481 -8.67 -20.98 -43.07
CA LYS A 481 -9.27 -21.91 -42.11
C LYS A 481 -8.66 -21.74 -40.74
N SER A 482 -9.51 -21.64 -39.71
CA SER A 482 -9.13 -21.69 -38.29
C SER A 482 -9.43 -23.08 -37.74
N ASN A 483 -8.39 -23.79 -37.34
CA ASN A 483 -8.50 -25.12 -36.76
C ASN A 483 -8.24 -25.03 -35.25
N VAL A 484 -9.05 -25.69 -34.44
CA VAL A 484 -8.85 -25.68 -32.97
C VAL A 484 -7.50 -26.32 -32.64
N ASP A 485 -6.64 -25.58 -31.94
CA ASP A 485 -5.44 -26.15 -31.34
C ASP A 485 -5.83 -26.90 -30.05
N THR A 486 -5.90 -28.22 -30.15
CA THR A 486 -6.32 -29.09 -29.04
C THR A 486 -5.28 -29.19 -27.94
N THR A 487 -4.03 -28.80 -28.20
CA THR A 487 -2.94 -28.85 -27.21
C THR A 487 -2.92 -27.63 -26.33
N LYS A 488 -3.46 -26.48 -26.81
CA LYS A 488 -3.49 -25.21 -26.13
C LYS A 488 -4.89 -24.84 -25.57
N THR A 489 -5.96 -25.40 -26.20
CA THR A 489 -7.34 -25.18 -25.77
C THR A 489 -7.64 -25.91 -24.47
N ASN A 490 -8.16 -25.22 -23.47
CA ASN A 490 -8.39 -25.77 -22.13
C ASN A 490 -9.46 -25.00 -21.36
N ALA A 491 -10.03 -25.63 -20.32
CA ALA A 491 -10.92 -25.00 -19.36
C ALA A 491 -10.51 -25.34 -17.92
N PHE A 492 -10.55 -24.35 -17.02
CA PHE A 492 -10.12 -24.51 -15.65
C PHE A 492 -11.07 -23.81 -14.70
N ILE A 493 -11.55 -24.54 -13.69
CA ILE A 493 -12.37 -24.05 -12.59
C ILE A 493 -11.55 -24.10 -11.30
N TYR A 494 -11.58 -23.01 -10.54
CA TYR A 494 -10.98 -22.96 -9.21
C TYR A 494 -11.98 -22.42 -8.20
N ARG A 495 -12.10 -23.11 -7.06
CA ARG A 495 -12.97 -22.72 -5.95
C ARG A 495 -12.16 -22.67 -4.67
N GLU A 496 -12.37 -21.65 -3.88
CA GLU A 496 -11.68 -21.47 -2.60
C GLU A 496 -12.64 -20.96 -1.54
N ASN A 497 -12.51 -21.52 -0.33
CA ASN A 497 -13.18 -21.06 0.85
C ASN A 497 -12.14 -20.76 1.95
N VAL A 498 -12.16 -19.53 2.50
CA VAL A 498 -11.30 -19.14 3.62
C VAL A 498 -12.16 -18.71 4.79
N ASN A 499 -12.02 -19.40 5.92
CA ASN A 499 -12.73 -19.14 7.17
C ASN A 499 -11.71 -18.68 8.21
N ALA A 500 -11.96 -17.55 8.86
CA ALA A 500 -11.04 -16.97 9.81
C ALA A 500 -11.74 -16.47 11.08
N ALA A 501 -11.05 -16.61 12.21
CA ALA A 501 -11.42 -15.99 13.47
C ALA A 501 -10.18 -15.34 14.10
N TYR A 502 -10.35 -14.21 14.77
CA TYR A 502 -9.25 -13.54 15.43
C TYR A 502 -9.64 -12.97 16.79
N VAL A 503 -8.63 -12.83 17.63
CA VAL A 503 -8.65 -12.10 18.89
C VAL A 503 -7.41 -11.19 18.96
N ASN A 504 -7.60 -9.95 19.43
CA ASN A 504 -6.53 -8.99 19.62
C ASN A 504 -6.77 -8.23 20.92
N MET A 505 -5.78 -8.15 21.78
CA MET A 505 -5.85 -7.46 23.06
C MET A 505 -4.75 -6.41 23.13
N THR A 506 -5.12 -5.21 23.57
CA THR A 506 -4.20 -4.10 23.78
C THR A 506 -4.32 -3.60 25.20
N LYS A 507 -3.19 -3.29 25.82
CA LYS A 507 -3.12 -2.65 27.13
C LYS A 507 -1.98 -1.63 27.18
N GLN A 508 -2.25 -0.51 27.81
CA GLN A 508 -1.22 0.45 28.21
C GLN A 508 -0.92 0.28 29.68
N TYR A 509 0.35 0.13 30.01
CA TYR A 509 0.85 -0.03 31.38
C TYR A 509 2.01 0.95 31.60
N GLY A 510 1.73 2.08 32.25
CA GLY A 510 2.71 3.17 32.41
C GLY A 510 3.30 3.59 31.06
N LYS A 511 4.63 3.43 30.93
CA LYS A 511 5.39 3.76 29.69
C LYS A 511 5.30 2.66 28.61
N TRP A 512 4.70 1.52 28.94
CA TRP A 512 4.58 0.39 28.03
C TRP A 512 3.20 0.33 27.38
N THR A 513 3.15 0.03 26.11
CA THR A 513 1.94 -0.41 25.40
C THR A 513 2.19 -1.79 24.85
N VAL A 514 1.37 -2.76 25.24
CA VAL A 514 1.43 -4.14 24.77
C VAL A 514 0.17 -4.43 23.98
N GLN A 515 0.36 -4.96 22.77
CA GLN A 515 -0.72 -5.47 21.95
C GLN A 515 -0.36 -6.87 21.49
N ALA A 516 -1.19 -7.84 21.79
CA ALA A 516 -1.03 -9.23 21.36
C ALA A 516 -2.30 -9.70 20.67
N GLY A 517 -2.14 -10.44 19.60
CA GLY A 517 -3.25 -10.98 18.82
C GLY A 517 -2.92 -12.31 18.18
N ALA A 518 -3.96 -13.05 17.88
CA ALA A 518 -3.88 -14.30 17.13
C ALA A 518 -5.05 -14.40 16.16
N ARG A 519 -4.77 -14.89 14.97
CA ARG A 519 -5.75 -15.17 13.94
C ARG A 519 -5.58 -16.60 13.46
N LEU A 520 -6.67 -17.36 13.46
CA LEU A 520 -6.73 -18.70 12.92
C LEU A 520 -7.44 -18.65 11.58
N GLU A 521 -6.83 -19.19 10.53
CA GLU A 521 -7.43 -19.30 9.19
C GLU A 521 -7.43 -20.76 8.74
N ASN A 522 -8.59 -21.23 8.27
CA ASN A 522 -8.77 -22.48 7.56
C ASN A 522 -9.07 -22.17 6.10
N THR A 523 -8.28 -22.74 5.19
CA THR A 523 -8.42 -22.58 3.75
C THR A 523 -8.69 -23.93 3.13
N ASN A 524 -9.74 -24.02 2.31
CA ASN A 524 -10.09 -25.18 1.51
C ASN A 524 -10.18 -24.74 0.06
N TYR A 525 -9.46 -25.41 -0.82
CA TYR A 525 -9.55 -25.12 -2.25
C TYR A 525 -9.61 -26.36 -3.12
N TYR A 526 -10.25 -26.19 -4.27
CA TYR A 526 -10.49 -27.19 -5.28
C TYR A 526 -10.18 -26.59 -6.65
N GLY A 527 -9.33 -27.27 -7.42
CA GLY A 527 -9.05 -26.94 -8.81
C GLY A 527 -9.47 -28.11 -9.71
N HIS A 528 -10.05 -27.80 -10.85
CA HIS A 528 -10.50 -28.77 -11.84
C HIS A 528 -10.14 -28.28 -13.26
N GLN A 529 -9.25 -28.99 -13.91
CA GLN A 529 -8.92 -28.83 -15.30
C GLN A 529 -9.81 -29.75 -16.10
N LEU A 530 -10.67 -29.20 -16.93
CA LEU A 530 -11.71 -29.92 -17.66
C LEU A 530 -11.20 -30.50 -18.99
N GLY A 531 -9.95 -30.13 -19.39
CA GLY A 531 -9.46 -30.43 -20.73
C GLY A 531 -10.25 -29.68 -21.81
N ASN A 532 -10.03 -29.99 -23.05
CA ASN A 532 -10.70 -29.35 -24.19
C ASN A 532 -11.98 -30.06 -24.67
N GLY A 533 -12.27 -31.23 -24.15
CA GLY A 533 -13.40 -32.09 -24.59
C GLY A 533 -13.30 -32.63 -26.02
N LEU A 534 -12.20 -32.37 -26.72
CA LEU A 534 -12.02 -32.67 -28.16
C LEU A 534 -11.00 -33.78 -28.43
N THR A 535 -10.18 -34.12 -27.44
CA THR A 535 -9.16 -35.17 -27.57
C THR A 535 -9.49 -36.40 -26.71
N VAL A 536 -9.10 -37.57 -27.22
CA VAL A 536 -9.20 -38.84 -26.50
C VAL A 536 -8.28 -38.88 -25.25
N ILE A 537 -7.26 -38.02 -25.21
CA ILE A 537 -6.40 -37.86 -24.05
C ILE A 537 -7.19 -36.99 -23.06
N ASN A 538 -7.79 -37.65 -22.09
CA ASN A 538 -8.57 -37.01 -21.06
C ASN A 538 -7.62 -36.28 -20.11
N ASN A 539 -7.36 -34.98 -20.35
CA ASN A 539 -6.62 -34.10 -19.47
C ASN A 539 -7.48 -33.63 -18.29
N ASP A 540 -8.62 -34.30 -18.04
CA ASP A 540 -9.48 -34.05 -16.89
C ASP A 540 -8.72 -34.41 -15.61
N SER A 541 -8.32 -33.43 -14.87
CA SER A 541 -7.62 -33.62 -13.61
C SER A 541 -8.15 -32.66 -12.55
N SER A 542 -8.31 -33.17 -11.33
CA SER A 542 -8.75 -32.36 -10.23
C SER A 542 -7.84 -32.53 -9.02
N PHE A 543 -7.75 -31.49 -8.21
CA PHE A 543 -7.04 -31.52 -6.94
C PHE A 543 -7.80 -30.74 -5.88
N SER A 544 -7.66 -31.18 -4.63
CA SER A 544 -8.20 -30.47 -3.47
C SER A 544 -7.17 -30.41 -2.36
N ARG A 545 -7.17 -29.32 -1.62
CA ARG A 545 -6.32 -29.15 -0.44
C ARG A 545 -7.05 -28.40 0.66
N SER A 546 -6.71 -28.76 1.89
CA SER A 546 -7.19 -28.09 3.10
C SER A 546 -6.02 -27.85 4.04
N TYR A 547 -5.92 -26.66 4.59
CA TYR A 547 -4.91 -26.34 5.62
C TYR A 547 -5.44 -25.32 6.61
N THR A 548 -4.95 -25.43 7.85
CA THR A 548 -5.27 -24.48 8.93
C THR A 548 -4.00 -23.90 9.51
N ASN A 549 -3.94 -22.57 9.63
CA ASN A 549 -2.76 -21.86 10.09
C ASN A 549 -3.11 -20.83 11.16
N LEU A 550 -2.18 -20.70 12.13
CA LEU A 550 -2.21 -19.66 13.16
C LEU A 550 -1.27 -18.52 12.79
N PHE A 551 -1.75 -17.30 12.91
CA PHE A 551 -1.05 -16.05 12.61
C PHE A 551 -0.97 -15.18 13.88
N PRO A 552 0.03 -15.37 14.74
CA PRO A 552 0.26 -14.54 15.91
C PRO A 552 0.83 -13.18 15.53
N THR A 553 0.50 -12.17 16.35
CA THR A 553 1.06 -10.81 16.27
C THR A 553 1.38 -10.31 17.68
N LEU A 554 2.51 -9.63 17.85
CA LEU A 554 2.93 -9.02 19.10
C LEU A 554 3.55 -7.64 18.83
N TYR A 555 3.16 -6.65 19.64
CA TYR A 555 3.73 -5.31 19.61
C TYR A 555 4.03 -4.88 21.04
N LEU A 556 5.26 -4.49 21.26
CA LEU A 556 5.73 -3.94 22.52
C LEU A 556 6.28 -2.54 22.25
N THR A 557 5.62 -1.53 22.76
CA THR A 557 6.09 -0.14 22.65
C THR A 557 6.48 0.38 24.01
N TYR A 558 7.67 0.93 24.11
CA TYR A 558 8.23 1.54 25.30
C TYR A 558 8.51 3.03 25.07
N GLN A 559 7.80 3.89 25.78
CA GLN A 559 8.03 5.32 25.78
C GLN A 559 9.09 5.65 26.83
N ALA A 560 10.36 5.59 26.45
CA ALA A 560 11.49 5.80 27.36
C ALA A 560 11.49 7.24 27.90
N SER A 561 11.25 8.23 27.01
CA SER A 561 11.10 9.64 27.34
C SER A 561 10.11 10.29 26.35
N GLU A 562 9.81 11.58 26.51
CA GLU A 562 8.97 12.32 25.56
C GLU A 562 9.55 12.31 24.12
N LYS A 563 10.86 12.19 23.99
CA LYS A 563 11.58 12.18 22.71
C LYS A 563 11.94 10.79 22.21
N ASN A 564 11.97 9.77 23.09
CA ASN A 564 12.46 8.45 22.71
C ASN A 564 11.39 7.38 22.88
N GLN A 565 11.06 6.72 21.77
CA GLN A 565 10.13 5.59 21.72
C GLN A 565 10.81 4.38 21.05
N PHE A 566 10.72 3.22 21.69
CA PHE A 566 11.14 1.95 21.14
C PHE A 566 9.91 1.08 20.85
N THR A 567 9.91 0.40 19.71
CA THR A 567 8.83 -0.51 19.33
C THR A 567 9.43 -1.81 18.81
N LEU A 568 9.12 -2.91 19.45
CA LEU A 568 9.40 -4.26 18.95
C LEU A 568 8.10 -4.84 18.44
N ASN A 569 8.08 -5.33 17.20
CA ASN A 569 6.94 -6.05 16.67
C ASN A 569 7.33 -7.38 16.04
N TYR A 570 6.42 -8.33 16.14
CA TYR A 570 6.50 -9.64 15.52
C TYR A 570 5.17 -9.98 14.87
N GLY A 571 5.22 -10.59 13.69
CA GLY A 571 4.03 -11.10 13.01
C GLY A 571 4.36 -12.25 12.07
N ARG A 572 3.48 -13.26 12.01
CA ARG A 572 3.47 -14.28 10.97
C ARG A 572 2.40 -13.94 9.94
N ARG A 573 2.75 -14.04 8.65
CA ARG A 573 1.89 -13.67 7.52
C ARG A 573 1.87 -14.79 6.48
N ILE A 574 0.86 -14.78 5.62
CA ILE A 574 0.74 -15.66 4.45
C ILE A 574 0.62 -14.80 3.20
N ASP A 575 1.15 -15.31 2.09
CA ASP A 575 0.81 -14.79 0.77
C ASP A 575 0.37 -15.94 -0.11
N ARG A 576 -0.83 -15.82 -0.64
CA ARG A 576 -1.45 -16.83 -1.50
C ARG A 576 -1.23 -16.45 -2.96
N PRO A 577 -0.99 -17.41 -3.84
CA PRO A 577 -0.88 -17.12 -5.26
C PRO A 577 -2.10 -16.36 -5.80
N ALA A 578 -1.91 -15.54 -6.82
CA ALA A 578 -3.03 -14.97 -7.55
C ALA A 578 -3.82 -16.09 -8.26
N TYR A 579 -5.11 -15.88 -8.47
CA TYR A 579 -5.95 -16.92 -9.09
C TYR A 579 -5.49 -17.26 -10.51
N GLN A 580 -4.95 -16.26 -11.23
CA GLN A 580 -4.39 -16.45 -12.57
C GLN A 580 -3.09 -17.28 -12.54
N ASP A 581 -2.27 -17.16 -11.49
CA ASP A 581 -1.03 -17.95 -11.36
C ASP A 581 -1.29 -19.45 -11.16
N LEU A 582 -2.49 -19.80 -10.70
CA LEU A 582 -2.92 -21.18 -10.52
C LEU A 582 -3.55 -21.79 -11.79
N ASN A 583 -3.84 -20.94 -12.79
CA ASN A 583 -4.45 -21.37 -14.03
C ASN A 583 -3.38 -21.99 -14.97
N PRO A 584 -3.45 -23.29 -15.31
CA PRO A 584 -2.41 -24.00 -16.05
C PRO A 584 -2.27 -23.61 -17.53
N PHE A 585 -3.00 -22.60 -17.99
CA PHE A 585 -3.00 -22.18 -19.38
C PHE A 585 -1.67 -21.59 -19.81
N LEU A 586 -1.38 -21.72 -21.11
CA LEU A 586 -0.26 -21.05 -21.76
C LEU A 586 -0.72 -19.69 -22.29
N PHE A 587 0.07 -18.67 -22.02
CA PHE A 587 -0.10 -17.33 -22.54
C PHE A 587 1.16 -16.98 -23.34
N PHE A 588 1.01 -16.84 -24.63
CA PHE A 588 2.13 -16.62 -25.54
C PHE A 588 2.56 -15.15 -25.51
N LEU A 589 3.86 -14.90 -25.36
CA LEU A 589 4.48 -13.60 -25.57
C LEU A 589 5.06 -13.53 -26.98
N ASP A 590 5.71 -14.60 -27.39
CA ASP A 590 6.18 -14.87 -28.75
C ASP A 590 6.34 -16.40 -28.93
N GLU A 591 6.91 -16.86 -30.03
CA GLU A 591 7.10 -18.28 -30.33
C GLU A 591 8.06 -18.98 -29.37
N TYR A 592 9.03 -18.24 -28.81
CA TYR A 592 10.08 -18.77 -27.92
C TYR A 592 9.90 -18.41 -26.46
N THR A 593 8.86 -17.62 -26.14
CA THR A 593 8.62 -17.19 -24.75
C THR A 593 7.13 -17.26 -24.45
N TYR A 594 6.74 -18.09 -23.49
CA TYR A 594 5.37 -18.16 -23.03
C TYR A 594 5.28 -18.23 -21.51
N GLN A 595 4.22 -17.68 -20.99
CA GLN A 595 3.89 -17.76 -19.59
C GLN A 595 2.96 -18.93 -19.34
N ALA A 596 3.20 -19.68 -18.26
CA ALA A 596 2.33 -20.75 -17.78
C ALA A 596 1.92 -20.49 -16.33
N GLY A 597 0.70 -20.80 -15.98
CA GLY A 597 0.33 -20.88 -14.58
C GLY A 597 0.79 -22.19 -13.94
N ASN A 598 0.77 -22.23 -12.61
CA ASN A 598 1.19 -23.38 -11.83
C ASN A 598 0.08 -23.74 -10.80
N PRO A 599 -0.77 -24.75 -11.10
CA PRO A 599 -1.86 -25.14 -10.21
C PRO A 599 -1.38 -25.73 -8.88
N TYR A 600 -0.11 -26.14 -8.80
CA TYR A 600 0.51 -26.72 -7.60
C TYR A 600 1.24 -25.69 -6.76
N LEU A 601 1.21 -24.43 -7.14
CA LEU A 601 1.86 -23.34 -6.40
C LEU A 601 1.33 -23.27 -4.96
N GLN A 602 2.25 -23.29 -4.01
CA GLN A 602 1.93 -23.27 -2.59
C GLN A 602 2.00 -21.83 -2.04
N PRO A 603 1.19 -21.51 -1.03
CA PRO A 603 1.32 -20.23 -0.36
C PRO A 603 2.65 -20.13 0.39
N GLN A 604 3.19 -18.94 0.44
CA GLN A 604 4.40 -18.62 1.21
C GLN A 604 4.03 -18.07 2.59
N TYR A 605 4.89 -18.37 3.58
CA TYR A 605 4.72 -17.94 4.97
C TYR A 605 5.90 -17.13 5.41
N THR A 606 5.65 -15.92 5.90
CA THR A 606 6.69 -15.01 6.35
C THR A 606 6.57 -14.73 7.84
N GLN A 607 7.67 -14.88 8.56
CA GLN A 607 7.85 -14.41 9.92
C GLN A 607 8.65 -13.11 9.88
N ASN A 608 8.11 -12.04 10.46
CA ASN A 608 8.72 -10.72 10.48
C ASN A 608 9.00 -10.31 11.93
N VAL A 609 10.22 -9.82 12.18
CA VAL A 609 10.60 -9.15 13.43
C VAL A 609 11.13 -7.76 13.08
N GLU A 610 10.65 -6.74 13.74
CA GLU A 610 11.16 -5.37 13.59
C GLU A 610 11.38 -4.72 14.96
N LEU A 611 12.54 -4.08 15.13
CA LEU A 611 12.87 -3.23 16.26
C LEU A 611 13.09 -1.80 15.76
N SER A 612 12.23 -0.87 16.18
CA SER A 612 12.29 0.53 15.78
C SER A 612 12.59 1.43 16.96
N HIS A 613 13.47 2.40 16.75
CA HIS A 613 13.69 3.53 17.65
C HIS A 613 13.26 4.81 16.97
N THR A 614 12.34 5.55 17.57
CA THR A 614 11.90 6.86 17.09
C THR A 614 12.38 7.95 18.05
N TYR A 615 13.18 8.88 17.51
CA TYR A 615 13.68 10.04 18.22
C TYR A 615 12.92 11.31 17.80
N ASN A 616 12.44 12.05 18.77
CA ASN A 616 11.75 13.35 18.60
C ASN A 616 10.66 13.35 17.52
N ARG A 617 10.00 12.20 17.29
CA ARG A 617 8.97 11.96 16.26
C ARG A 617 9.41 12.26 14.81
N SER A 618 10.67 12.58 14.58
CA SER A 618 11.22 12.98 13.28
C SER A 618 12.23 12.00 12.71
N LEU A 619 13.00 11.33 13.56
CA LEU A 619 14.00 10.34 13.15
C LEU A 619 13.57 8.95 13.62
N THR A 620 13.40 8.01 12.70
CA THR A 620 13.11 6.61 13.03
C THR A 620 14.15 5.72 12.40
N THR A 621 14.80 4.91 13.23
CA THR A 621 15.72 3.84 12.80
C THR A 621 15.05 2.50 13.08
N THR A 622 15.04 1.60 12.09
CA THR A 622 14.41 0.28 12.19
C THR A 622 15.40 -0.80 11.79
N LEU A 623 15.55 -1.80 12.66
CA LEU A 623 16.17 -3.08 12.34
C LEU A 623 15.07 -4.05 11.95
N ASN A 624 15.20 -4.75 10.85
CA ASN A 624 14.23 -5.73 10.40
C ASN A 624 14.90 -7.06 10.06
N TYR A 625 14.18 -8.14 10.33
CA TYR A 625 14.50 -9.47 9.87
C TYR A 625 13.24 -10.17 9.42
N SER A 626 13.28 -10.81 8.25
CA SER A 626 12.18 -11.64 7.77
C SER A 626 12.69 -12.98 7.22
N TYR A 627 11.93 -14.03 7.54
CA TYR A 627 12.17 -15.40 7.10
C TYR A 627 10.91 -15.89 6.38
N THR A 628 11.01 -16.16 5.08
CA THR A 628 9.90 -16.61 4.24
C THR A 628 10.13 -18.04 3.79
N GLN A 629 9.22 -18.92 4.15
CA GLN A 629 9.18 -20.32 3.70
C GLN A 629 8.29 -20.46 2.48
N ASN A 630 8.58 -21.45 1.63
CA ASN A 630 7.88 -21.71 0.37
C ASN A 630 7.80 -20.45 -0.51
N PHE A 631 8.88 -19.64 -0.47
CA PHE A 631 8.91 -18.40 -1.26
C PHE A 631 8.66 -18.71 -2.72
N PHE A 632 7.70 -18.04 -3.32
CA PHE A 632 7.42 -18.15 -4.74
C PHE A 632 7.66 -16.83 -5.45
N THR A 633 8.17 -16.93 -6.65
CA THR A 633 8.40 -15.82 -7.56
C THR A 633 8.35 -16.32 -8.99
N GLN A 634 8.43 -15.39 -9.94
CA GLN A 634 8.59 -15.71 -11.34
C GLN A 634 9.92 -16.44 -11.54
N THR A 635 9.86 -17.59 -12.22
CA THR A 635 10.97 -18.43 -12.59
C THR A 635 11.02 -18.60 -14.10
N PHE A 636 12.21 -18.79 -14.60
CA PHE A 636 12.50 -18.96 -16.03
C PHE A 636 13.03 -20.37 -16.23
N GLU A 637 12.27 -21.19 -16.92
CA GLU A 637 12.62 -22.57 -17.26
C GLU A 637 12.95 -22.67 -18.74
N GLN A 638 14.08 -23.23 -19.06
CA GLN A 638 14.42 -23.52 -20.44
C GLN A 638 13.83 -24.87 -20.86
N SER A 639 13.15 -24.92 -22.00
CA SER A 639 12.62 -26.11 -22.61
C SER A 639 12.96 -26.12 -24.11
N GLY A 640 14.08 -26.72 -24.46
CA GLY A 640 14.66 -26.62 -25.80
C GLY A 640 15.05 -25.17 -26.12
N GLN A 641 14.55 -24.59 -27.19
CA GLN A 641 14.73 -23.18 -27.56
C GLN A 641 13.66 -22.24 -27.00
N ALA A 642 12.70 -22.77 -26.22
CA ALA A 642 11.66 -21.99 -25.61
C ALA A 642 11.96 -21.70 -24.12
N THR A 643 11.51 -20.53 -23.64
CA THR A 643 11.54 -20.17 -22.24
C THR A 643 10.13 -20.13 -21.68
N ILE A 644 9.91 -20.93 -20.65
CA ILE A 644 8.65 -20.97 -19.90
C ILE A 644 8.82 -20.05 -18.70
N VAL A 645 7.98 -19.02 -18.64
CA VAL A 645 7.92 -18.08 -17.52
C VAL A 645 6.75 -18.46 -16.64
N ARG A 646 7.00 -18.86 -15.38
CA ARG A 646 5.92 -19.22 -14.45
C ARG A 646 6.29 -18.90 -13.00
N ASN A 647 5.29 -18.74 -12.15
CA ASN A 647 5.55 -18.67 -10.73
C ASN A 647 5.85 -20.07 -10.17
N GLY A 648 6.98 -20.19 -9.47
CA GLY A 648 7.43 -21.40 -8.82
C GLY A 648 7.83 -21.17 -7.37
N ASN A 649 7.63 -22.16 -6.49
CA ASN A 649 8.17 -22.13 -5.14
C ASN A 649 9.67 -22.46 -5.21
N ILE A 650 10.52 -21.51 -4.88
CA ILE A 650 11.98 -21.63 -5.00
C ILE A 650 12.69 -21.90 -3.66
N GLY A 651 11.94 -22.08 -2.57
CA GLY A 651 12.51 -22.43 -1.26
C GLY A 651 12.35 -21.34 -0.22
N VAL A 652 13.45 -20.81 0.32
CA VAL A 652 13.48 -19.87 1.43
C VAL A 652 14.06 -18.52 1.00
N ARG A 653 13.41 -17.45 1.43
CA ARG A 653 13.97 -16.09 1.37
C ARG A 653 14.26 -15.58 2.77
N GLN A 654 15.47 -15.13 3.00
CA GLN A 654 15.88 -14.41 4.22
C GLN A 654 16.18 -12.96 3.85
N ASN A 655 15.73 -12.04 4.68
CA ASN A 655 15.98 -10.62 4.51
C ASN A 655 16.35 -10.01 5.86
N ALA A 656 17.47 -9.30 5.94
CA ALA A 656 17.92 -8.58 7.12
C ALA A 656 18.32 -7.16 6.73
N GLY A 657 17.84 -6.15 7.44
CA GLY A 657 18.07 -4.78 7.02
C GLY A 657 18.02 -3.75 8.13
N VAL A 658 18.54 -2.58 7.78
CA VAL A 658 18.49 -1.37 8.59
C VAL A 658 17.90 -0.25 7.76
N SER A 659 16.82 0.37 8.22
CA SER A 659 16.26 1.54 7.57
C SER A 659 16.27 2.76 8.49
N VAL A 660 16.48 3.92 7.90
CA VAL A 660 16.47 5.23 8.56
C VAL A 660 15.47 6.13 7.82
N SER A 661 14.52 6.67 8.54
CA SER A 661 13.58 7.69 8.04
C SER A 661 13.77 8.97 8.84
N TYR A 662 14.06 10.07 8.16
CA TYR A 662 14.29 11.35 8.83
C TYR A 662 13.51 12.46 8.14
N MET A 663 12.62 13.12 8.90
CA MET A 663 11.96 14.36 8.49
C MET A 663 12.73 15.54 9.08
N LEU A 664 13.43 16.30 8.24
CA LEU A 664 14.27 17.42 8.60
C LEU A 664 13.59 18.73 8.19
N PRO A 665 13.09 19.54 9.13
CA PRO A 665 12.68 20.92 8.86
C PRO A 665 13.94 21.77 8.70
N VAL A 666 14.46 21.87 7.47
CA VAL A 666 15.71 22.63 7.15
C VAL A 666 15.51 24.12 7.38
N ALA A 667 14.36 24.65 6.96
CA ALA A 667 13.96 26.03 7.15
C ALA A 667 12.42 26.11 7.27
N LYS A 668 11.85 27.25 7.66
CA LYS A 668 10.38 27.44 7.72
C LYS A 668 9.68 27.18 6.38
N TRP A 669 10.39 27.37 5.28
CA TRP A 669 9.89 27.18 3.91
C TRP A 669 10.40 25.90 3.25
N TRP A 670 11.35 25.15 3.88
CA TRP A 670 11.94 23.96 3.32
C TRP A 670 11.91 22.79 4.31
N THR A 671 11.28 21.68 3.91
CA THR A 671 11.29 20.40 4.63
C THR A 671 11.89 19.35 3.72
N ALA A 672 12.89 18.63 4.22
CA ALA A 672 13.46 17.46 3.56
C ALA A 672 13.00 16.17 4.28
N VAL A 673 12.59 15.18 3.51
CA VAL A 673 12.34 13.82 4.00
C VAL A 673 13.35 12.91 3.35
N LEU A 674 14.15 12.26 4.18
CA LEU A 674 15.16 11.27 3.77
C LEU A 674 14.69 9.89 4.24
N TYR A 675 14.72 8.93 3.35
CA TYR A 675 14.60 7.52 3.67
C TYR A 675 15.80 6.78 3.08
N SER A 676 16.46 5.97 3.89
CA SER A 676 17.54 5.09 3.45
C SER A 676 17.31 3.69 4.02
N ASP A 677 17.54 2.67 3.23
CA ASP A 677 17.34 1.28 3.60
C ASP A 677 18.50 0.44 3.03
N VAL A 678 19.20 -0.26 3.91
CA VAL A 678 20.22 -1.24 3.54
C VAL A 678 19.66 -2.61 3.88
N ASN A 679 19.42 -3.43 2.86
CA ASN A 679 18.87 -4.77 2.99
C ASN A 679 19.80 -5.82 2.39
N TYR A 680 20.14 -6.83 3.19
CA TYR A 680 20.70 -8.08 2.73
C TYR A 680 19.56 -9.06 2.44
N THR A 681 19.50 -9.57 1.22
CA THR A 681 18.51 -10.57 0.78
C THR A 681 19.23 -11.82 0.30
N LYS A 682 18.79 -12.99 0.78
CA LYS A 682 19.31 -14.29 0.37
C LYS A 682 18.16 -15.20 -0.02
N PHE A 683 18.27 -15.85 -1.17
CA PHE A 683 17.39 -16.92 -1.63
C PHE A 683 18.14 -18.24 -1.60
N THR A 684 17.53 -19.29 -1.00
CA THR A 684 18.10 -20.62 -0.95
C THR A 684 17.00 -21.67 -1.21
N GLY A 685 17.30 -22.67 -2.01
CA GLY A 685 16.37 -23.76 -2.31
C GLY A 685 16.83 -24.60 -3.47
N VAL A 686 15.90 -25.36 -4.04
CA VAL A 686 16.13 -26.18 -5.24
C VAL A 686 15.16 -25.71 -6.31
N LEU A 687 15.68 -25.37 -7.47
CA LEU A 687 14.91 -24.97 -8.63
C LEU A 687 15.32 -25.78 -9.84
N TYR A 688 14.35 -26.45 -10.47
CA TYR A 688 14.60 -27.34 -11.63
C TYR A 688 15.70 -28.37 -11.39
N GLY A 689 15.78 -28.90 -10.15
CA GLY A 689 16.75 -29.93 -9.76
C GLY A 689 18.14 -29.43 -9.39
N GLN A 690 18.40 -28.14 -9.42
CA GLN A 690 19.68 -27.53 -9.02
C GLN A 690 19.55 -26.62 -7.80
N ASP A 691 20.63 -26.49 -7.03
CA ASP A 691 20.69 -25.61 -5.88
C ASP A 691 20.68 -24.15 -6.29
N LEU A 692 19.76 -23.40 -5.74
CA LEU A 692 19.68 -21.94 -5.84
C LEU A 692 20.28 -21.32 -4.57
N ASP A 693 21.37 -20.57 -4.69
CA ASP A 693 21.95 -19.76 -3.61
C ASP A 693 22.33 -18.37 -4.15
N VAL A 694 21.38 -17.45 -4.14
CA VAL A 694 21.54 -16.09 -4.69
C VAL A 694 21.35 -15.07 -3.58
N GLN A 695 22.28 -14.13 -3.50
CA GLN A 695 22.24 -13.10 -2.44
C GLN A 695 22.72 -11.74 -2.93
N ALA A 696 22.21 -10.68 -2.33
CA ALA A 696 22.68 -9.32 -2.54
C ALA A 696 22.44 -8.42 -1.35
N THR A 697 23.30 -7.42 -1.19
CA THR A 697 23.06 -6.26 -0.33
C THR A 697 22.62 -5.09 -1.20
N THR A 698 21.44 -4.57 -0.95
CA THR A 698 20.85 -3.47 -1.70
C THR A 698 20.74 -2.24 -0.82
N LEU A 699 21.24 -1.10 -1.27
CA LEU A 699 20.98 0.22 -0.71
C LEU A 699 19.88 0.89 -1.53
N LEU A 700 18.82 1.32 -0.87
CA LEU A 700 17.80 2.21 -1.40
C LEU A 700 17.90 3.56 -0.68
N VAL A 701 17.94 4.64 -1.43
CA VAL A 701 17.85 6.01 -0.91
C VAL A 701 16.70 6.71 -1.61
N ASN A 702 15.82 7.34 -0.83
CA ASN A 702 14.73 8.18 -1.31
C ASN A 702 14.86 9.54 -0.63
N VAL A 703 14.84 10.61 -1.40
CA VAL A 703 14.92 12.00 -0.94
C VAL A 703 13.74 12.78 -1.49
N ASN A 704 13.03 13.47 -0.61
CA ASN A 704 11.94 14.37 -1.01
C ASN A 704 12.15 15.74 -0.36
N ASN A 705 12.33 16.77 -1.17
CA ASN A 705 12.43 18.16 -0.73
C ASN A 705 11.15 18.90 -1.09
N GLN A 706 10.54 19.52 -0.08
CA GLN A 706 9.31 20.28 -0.18
C GLN A 706 9.58 21.74 0.15
N PHE A 707 9.21 22.63 -0.76
CA PHE A 707 9.43 24.07 -0.64
C PHE A 707 8.07 24.79 -0.57
N ASN A 708 7.78 25.41 0.58
CA ASN A 708 6.61 26.26 0.78
C ASN A 708 7.00 27.70 0.47
N LEU A 709 6.75 28.13 -0.76
CA LEU A 709 7.11 29.44 -1.25
C LEU A 709 6.02 30.47 -0.94
N ALA A 710 6.34 31.73 -1.09
CA ALA A 710 5.37 32.81 -0.84
C ALA A 710 4.19 32.79 -1.84
N HIS A 711 3.09 33.46 -1.50
CA HIS A 711 1.93 33.71 -2.37
C HIS A 711 1.24 32.44 -2.89
N GLY A 712 1.24 31.33 -2.11
CA GLY A 712 0.55 30.07 -2.45
C GLY A 712 1.27 29.22 -3.50
N TRP A 713 2.56 29.47 -3.74
CA TRP A 713 3.42 28.60 -4.49
C TRP A 713 4.01 27.48 -3.61
N THR A 714 4.12 26.28 -4.16
CA THR A 714 4.86 25.18 -3.55
C THR A 714 5.74 24.52 -4.61
N GLY A 715 6.97 24.18 -4.24
CA GLY A 715 7.91 23.44 -5.07
C GLY A 715 8.21 22.06 -4.46
N GLU A 716 8.63 21.14 -5.29
CA GLU A 716 9.06 19.80 -4.87
C GLU A 716 10.22 19.34 -5.75
N LEU A 717 11.23 18.73 -5.14
CA LEU A 717 12.29 18.01 -5.80
C LEU A 717 12.46 16.68 -5.08
N SER A 718 12.15 15.57 -5.76
CA SER A 718 12.21 14.24 -5.20
C SER A 718 12.95 13.28 -6.12
N GLY A 719 13.44 12.17 -5.56
CA GLY A 719 14.07 11.12 -6.33
C GLY A 719 14.44 9.95 -5.46
N PHE A 720 14.68 8.84 -6.13
CA PHE A 720 15.23 7.65 -5.50
C PHE A 720 16.42 7.09 -6.28
N TYR A 721 17.23 6.34 -5.58
CA TYR A 721 18.32 5.54 -6.16
C TYR A 721 18.39 4.20 -5.42
N ARG A 722 18.47 3.11 -6.20
CA ARG A 722 18.67 1.74 -5.71
C ARG A 722 19.93 1.17 -6.35
N THR A 723 20.77 0.57 -5.55
CA THR A 723 21.93 -0.20 -6.03
C THR A 723 21.48 -1.54 -6.62
N LYS A 724 22.43 -2.34 -7.10
CA LYS A 724 22.21 -3.72 -7.57
C LYS A 724 21.41 -4.51 -6.54
N GLY A 725 20.44 -5.34 -7.01
CA GLY A 725 19.59 -6.18 -6.19
C GLY A 725 19.32 -7.52 -6.85
N VAL A 726 18.66 -8.42 -6.12
CA VAL A 726 18.26 -9.75 -6.60
C VAL A 726 16.77 -10.00 -6.38
N GLU A 727 16.13 -10.64 -7.35
CA GLU A 727 14.73 -11.05 -7.32
C GLU A 727 14.62 -12.49 -7.87
N GLY A 728 14.64 -13.49 -6.96
CA GLY A 728 14.74 -14.91 -7.36
C GLY A 728 16.02 -15.18 -8.15
N GLN A 729 15.88 -15.60 -9.41
CA GLN A 729 17.00 -15.85 -10.35
C GLN A 729 17.57 -14.56 -10.96
N VAL A 730 16.83 -13.45 -10.91
CA VAL A 730 17.15 -12.24 -11.66
C VAL A 730 18.04 -11.31 -10.83
N VAL A 731 19.13 -10.86 -11.41
CA VAL A 731 19.99 -9.79 -10.88
C VAL A 731 19.65 -8.51 -11.60
N VAL A 732 19.22 -7.48 -10.86
CA VAL A 732 18.84 -6.17 -11.41
C VAL A 732 19.94 -5.16 -11.09
N TYR A 733 20.39 -4.42 -12.10
CA TYR A 733 21.40 -3.37 -11.96
C TYR A 733 20.84 -2.11 -11.27
N PRO A 734 21.72 -1.16 -10.89
CA PRO A 734 21.28 0.07 -10.23
C PRO A 734 20.24 0.84 -11.04
N LEU A 735 19.28 1.43 -10.33
CA LEU A 735 18.15 2.16 -10.92
C LEU A 735 17.84 3.40 -10.10
N GLY A 736 17.47 4.50 -10.77
CA GLY A 736 17.07 5.72 -10.09
C GLY A 736 16.18 6.61 -10.95
N GLN A 737 15.50 7.55 -10.29
CA GLN A 737 14.59 8.49 -10.94
C GLN A 737 14.59 9.82 -10.19
N GLY A 738 14.52 10.93 -10.93
CA GLY A 738 14.33 12.26 -10.40
C GLY A 738 13.00 12.87 -10.87
N THR A 739 12.32 13.57 -9.97
CA THR A 739 11.03 14.27 -10.23
C THR A 739 11.09 15.68 -9.67
N ALA A 740 10.68 16.66 -10.46
CA ALA A 740 10.53 18.05 -10.06
C ALA A 740 9.08 18.51 -10.28
N ALA A 741 8.53 19.28 -9.35
CA ALA A 741 7.18 19.81 -9.49
C ALA A 741 7.05 21.22 -8.90
N ILE A 742 6.16 22.01 -9.49
CA ILE A 742 5.73 23.30 -8.96
C ILE A 742 4.22 23.38 -8.99
N SER A 743 3.62 23.94 -7.95
CA SER A 743 2.17 24.10 -7.84
C SER A 743 1.81 25.49 -7.34
N LYS A 744 0.70 26.02 -7.82
CA LYS A 744 0.12 27.30 -7.45
C LYS A 744 -1.33 27.15 -7.02
N LYS A 745 -1.66 27.67 -5.84
CA LYS A 745 -3.06 27.85 -5.44
C LYS A 745 -3.64 29.06 -6.16
N ILE A 746 -4.85 28.90 -6.70
CA ILE A 746 -5.58 29.94 -7.44
C ILE A 746 -7.02 30.01 -6.94
N MET A 747 -7.81 30.96 -7.40
CA MET A 747 -9.25 31.12 -7.09
C MET A 747 -9.51 31.19 -5.56
N LYS A 748 -8.71 31.95 -4.80
CA LYS A 748 -8.79 32.06 -3.33
C LYS A 748 -8.70 30.67 -2.64
N ASP A 749 -7.70 29.89 -3.03
CA ASP A 749 -7.39 28.54 -2.55
C ASP A 749 -8.44 27.46 -2.90
N LYS A 750 -9.45 27.78 -3.72
CA LYS A 750 -10.44 26.83 -4.19
C LYS A 750 -9.94 25.96 -5.34
N ALA A 751 -8.92 26.42 -6.06
CA ALA A 751 -8.32 25.63 -7.13
C ALA A 751 -6.79 25.64 -7.04
N SER A 752 -6.15 24.68 -7.68
CA SER A 752 -4.70 24.60 -7.84
C SER A 752 -4.32 24.18 -9.24
N LEU A 753 -3.18 24.69 -9.69
CA LEU A 753 -2.53 24.27 -10.92
C LEU A 753 -1.15 23.70 -10.55
N LYS A 754 -0.82 22.49 -11.02
CA LYS A 754 0.46 21.82 -10.78
C LYS A 754 1.09 21.44 -12.11
N LEU A 755 2.39 21.70 -12.23
CA LEU A 755 3.25 21.21 -13.31
C LEU A 755 4.30 20.30 -12.67
N ALA A 756 4.47 19.10 -13.21
CA ALA A 756 5.46 18.12 -12.75
C ALA A 756 6.24 17.55 -13.94
N VAL A 757 7.53 17.32 -13.74
CA VAL A 757 8.39 16.62 -14.69
C VAL A 757 8.94 15.38 -13.99
N ARG A 758 8.57 14.20 -14.48
CA ARG A 758 9.02 12.90 -13.97
C ARG A 758 10.19 12.41 -14.79
N ASP A 759 11.08 11.69 -14.11
CA ASP A 759 12.29 11.10 -14.69
C ASP A 759 13.05 12.08 -15.63
N PHE A 760 13.26 13.32 -15.13
CA PHE A 760 13.88 14.37 -15.96
C PHE A 760 15.32 14.04 -16.36
N LEU A 761 15.99 13.13 -15.64
CA LEU A 761 17.31 12.58 -16.00
C LEU A 761 17.22 11.41 -16.99
N TYR A 762 16.04 10.82 -17.18
CA TYR A 762 15.81 9.62 -18.01
C TYR A 762 16.67 8.43 -17.60
N THR A 763 16.71 8.16 -16.30
CA THR A 763 17.52 7.11 -15.68
C THR A 763 16.72 5.88 -15.25
N ASN A 764 15.41 5.94 -15.31
CA ASN A 764 14.53 4.80 -15.00
C ASN A 764 14.47 3.83 -16.18
N LYS A 765 15.52 3.02 -16.33
CA LYS A 765 15.70 2.02 -17.39
C LYS A 765 16.13 0.71 -16.75
N PRO A 766 15.19 -0.16 -16.36
CA PRO A 766 15.50 -1.45 -15.76
C PRO A 766 16.35 -2.31 -16.71
N HIS A 767 17.45 -2.84 -16.20
CA HIS A 767 18.30 -3.77 -16.91
C HIS A 767 18.95 -4.73 -15.93
N GLY A 768 19.34 -5.92 -16.39
CA GLY A 768 19.89 -6.94 -15.53
C GLY A 768 20.25 -8.20 -16.27
N TYR A 769 20.44 -9.29 -15.51
CA TYR A 769 20.78 -10.58 -16.09
C TYR A 769 20.22 -11.75 -15.25
N ILE A 770 20.14 -12.90 -15.89
CA ILE A 770 19.90 -14.21 -15.31
C ILE A 770 21.10 -15.06 -15.67
N ASP A 771 21.73 -15.66 -14.68
CA ASP A 771 22.83 -16.61 -14.83
C ASP A 771 22.52 -17.77 -13.89
N PHE A 772 21.77 -18.73 -14.40
CA PHE A 772 21.29 -19.89 -13.64
C PHE A 772 21.03 -21.07 -14.58
N GLN A 773 21.63 -22.22 -14.27
CA GLN A 773 21.54 -23.45 -15.07
C GLN A 773 22.02 -23.22 -16.53
N GLU A 774 21.23 -23.69 -17.48
CA GLU A 774 21.45 -23.52 -18.92
C GLU A 774 21.03 -22.13 -19.46
N THR A 775 20.67 -21.20 -18.57
CA THR A 775 20.19 -19.86 -18.94
C THR A 775 21.24 -18.80 -18.62
N ASP A 776 21.92 -18.28 -19.62
CA ASP A 776 22.69 -17.05 -19.57
C ASP A 776 21.93 -15.98 -20.38
N ALA A 777 21.28 -15.07 -19.70
CA ALA A 777 20.43 -14.06 -20.35
C ALA A 777 20.65 -12.67 -19.77
N THR A 778 20.69 -11.65 -20.63
CA THR A 778 20.68 -10.25 -20.25
C THR A 778 19.45 -9.56 -20.82
N PHE A 779 18.92 -8.61 -20.10
CA PHE A 779 17.78 -7.81 -20.55
C PHE A 779 18.03 -6.30 -20.35
N ASN A 780 17.45 -5.52 -21.24
CA ASN A 780 17.43 -4.06 -21.16
C ASN A 780 16.01 -3.58 -21.53
N ASN A 781 15.40 -2.80 -20.64
CA ASN A 781 14.04 -2.32 -20.79
C ASN A 781 14.00 -0.79 -20.80
N ARG A 782 13.45 -0.20 -21.87
CA ARG A 782 13.18 1.23 -21.99
C ARG A 782 11.69 1.45 -22.12
N HIS A 783 11.15 2.40 -21.35
CA HIS A 783 9.73 2.71 -21.38
C HIS A 783 9.48 4.22 -21.34
N ASP A 784 8.23 4.62 -21.48
CA ASP A 784 7.80 6.03 -21.50
C ASP A 784 7.82 6.64 -20.08
N SER A 785 9.00 6.75 -19.45
CA SER A 785 9.20 7.22 -18.06
C SER A 785 9.34 8.74 -17.95
N ARG A 786 9.93 9.40 -18.98
CA ARG A 786 10.09 10.86 -18.98
C ARG A 786 8.79 11.53 -19.38
N GLN A 787 8.14 12.18 -18.41
CA GLN A 787 6.80 12.72 -18.59
C GLN A 787 6.68 14.12 -18.01
N VAL A 788 5.89 14.97 -18.67
CA VAL A 788 5.46 16.28 -18.16
C VAL A 788 3.96 16.20 -17.88
N ALA A 789 3.56 16.48 -16.66
CA ALA A 789 2.17 16.43 -16.22
C ALA A 789 1.69 17.81 -15.80
N MET A 790 0.54 18.24 -16.32
CA MET A 790 -0.19 19.43 -15.91
C MET A 790 -1.50 19.02 -15.26
N THR A 791 -1.72 19.40 -13.99
CA THR A 791 -2.92 19.04 -13.24
C THR A 791 -3.65 20.28 -12.78
N PHE A 792 -4.94 20.35 -13.04
CA PHE A 792 -5.88 21.32 -12.51
C PHE A 792 -6.83 20.64 -11.55
N THR A 793 -6.95 21.16 -10.32
CA THR A 793 -7.90 20.69 -9.31
C THR A 793 -8.78 21.84 -8.86
N TRP A 794 -10.10 21.66 -8.87
CA TRP A 794 -11.07 22.61 -8.38
C TRP A 794 -11.97 22.00 -7.30
N ASN A 795 -11.98 22.61 -6.11
CA ASN A 795 -12.80 22.24 -4.97
C ASN A 795 -13.98 23.19 -4.84
N PHE A 796 -15.18 22.67 -4.71
CA PHE A 796 -16.41 23.45 -4.63
C PHE A 796 -17.33 22.98 -3.50
N GLY A 797 -18.29 23.84 -3.12
CA GLY A 797 -19.20 23.59 -2.01
C GLY A 797 -18.61 23.98 -0.65
N LYS A 798 -19.15 23.42 0.43
CA LYS A 798 -18.70 23.70 1.78
C LYS A 798 -17.34 23.06 2.06
N PRO A 799 -16.37 23.81 2.63
CA PRO A 799 -15.04 23.27 2.89
C PRO A 799 -15.10 22.08 3.87
N LEU A 800 -14.29 21.04 3.59
CA LEU A 800 -14.10 19.89 4.47
C LEU A 800 -13.32 20.34 5.70
N LYS A 801 -13.98 20.58 6.84
CA LYS A 801 -13.27 20.74 8.12
C LYS A 801 -12.93 19.37 8.67
N GLY A 802 -11.63 19.11 8.89
CA GLY A 802 -11.15 17.87 9.50
C GLY A 802 -11.71 17.73 10.93
N MET A 803 -12.50 16.70 11.17
CA MET A 803 -12.88 16.24 12.51
C MET A 803 -12.51 14.77 12.66
N SER A 804 -11.68 14.49 13.67
CA SER A 804 -11.34 13.13 14.10
C SER A 804 -12.58 12.43 14.66
N GLY A 805 -12.87 11.27 14.18
CA GLY A 805 -13.98 10.43 14.65
C GLY A 805 -14.66 9.68 13.53
N ALA A 806 -13.87 9.19 12.59
CA ALA A 806 -14.39 8.44 11.46
C ALA A 806 -14.68 6.99 11.82
N SER A 807 -15.86 6.54 11.48
CA SER A 807 -16.28 5.14 11.42
C SER A 807 -15.30 4.34 10.56
N LYS A 808 -14.69 3.30 11.12
CA LYS A 808 -13.94 2.30 10.36
C LYS A 808 -14.94 1.46 9.59
N LYS A 809 -14.93 1.54 8.27
CA LYS A 809 -15.66 0.61 7.40
C LYS A 809 -14.64 -0.35 6.81
N ASN A 810 -14.59 -1.57 7.31
CA ASN A 810 -13.71 -2.61 6.80
C ASN A 810 -14.54 -3.54 5.91
N GLY A 811 -14.38 -3.48 4.59
CA GLY A 811 -14.94 -4.50 3.69
C GLY A 811 -14.29 -5.86 3.91
N GLY A 812 -15.08 -6.95 3.77
CA GLY A 812 -14.63 -8.32 4.03
C GLY A 812 -13.81 -8.94 2.91
N ALA A 813 -14.05 -8.57 1.64
CA ALA A 813 -13.49 -9.22 0.44
C ALA A 813 -12.08 -8.75 0.05
N GLY A 814 -11.29 -8.22 0.99
CA GLY A 814 -10.04 -7.55 0.69
C GLY A 814 -8.93 -8.42 0.17
N GLU A 815 -8.74 -9.54 0.81
CA GLU A 815 -7.73 -10.51 0.44
C GLU A 815 -8.03 -11.12 -0.92
N GLU A 816 -9.24 -11.60 -1.10
CA GLU A 816 -9.68 -12.30 -2.30
C GLU A 816 -9.57 -11.42 -3.55
N LYS A 817 -9.91 -10.14 -3.40
CA LYS A 817 -9.81 -9.17 -4.50
C LYS A 817 -8.35 -8.81 -4.83
N SER A 818 -7.45 -8.72 -3.83
CA SER A 818 -6.03 -8.43 -4.07
C SER A 818 -5.32 -9.53 -4.84
N ARG A 819 -5.88 -10.74 -4.85
CA ARG A 819 -5.39 -11.90 -5.61
C ARG A 819 -5.92 -11.96 -7.04
N VAL A 820 -6.73 -10.99 -7.45
CA VAL A 820 -7.18 -10.83 -8.84
C VAL A 820 -6.20 -9.90 -9.55
N LYS A 821 -5.41 -10.46 -10.47
CA LYS A 821 -4.58 -9.66 -11.37
C LYS A 821 -5.47 -9.14 -12.50
N ALA A 822 -5.78 -7.85 -12.48
CA ALA A 822 -6.48 -7.20 -13.58
C ALA A 822 -5.47 -6.73 -14.62
N GLY A 823 -5.48 -7.31 -15.79
CA GLY A 823 -4.47 -7.15 -16.82
C GLY A 823 -3.48 -8.32 -16.78
N GLY A 824 -3.75 -9.35 -17.56
CA GLY A 824 -2.92 -10.55 -17.62
C GLY A 824 -1.66 -10.32 -18.43
N ASN A 825 -0.77 -9.41 -18.01
CA ASN A 825 0.48 -9.24 -18.71
C ASN A 825 1.65 -9.57 -17.81
N ALA A 826 2.43 -10.53 -18.27
CA ALA A 826 3.80 -10.72 -17.83
C ALA A 826 4.60 -9.47 -18.17
N ASN A 827 5.06 -8.75 -17.17
CA ASN A 827 6.10 -7.74 -17.31
C ASN A 827 7.46 -8.39 -17.15
#